data_ccfc402b64fe0880fe9d6bb1ec9f56fa
#
_entry.id   ccfc402b64fe0880fe9d6bb1ec9f56fa
#
_cell.length_a   1.000
_cell.length_b   1.000
_cell.length_c   1.000
_cell.angle_alpha   90.00
_cell.angle_beta   90.00
_cell.angle_gamma   90.00
#
_symmetry.space_group_name_H-M   'P 1'
#
loop_
_entity.id
_entity.type
_entity.pdbx_description
1 polymer ?
#
loop_
_entity_poly.entity_id
_entity_poly.type
_entity_poly.pdbx_seq_one_letter_code
_entity_poly.pdbx_strand_id
1 'polypeptide(L)'
;MVDVSGIPGAMRLPSALVRLLENVVRRAPSDEAACEAARRVVEAGLSGEAGEEVDFMPARVLFQDFTGVPVFCDFAAMRDAMTARGGDPARVNPRIPCVLVVDHSVAADEAGCPSALADNLAVEARRNAERFAFLKWAGASFDNVTIVPPGQGICHQLNVERFCEVVGTDALWGGEGAMACFDTLVGTDSHTTTANGLGVMGWGVGGIEAEAAALGQPIPMLVPRVVELRLTGELAPGVSAMDLALTVAELLRAEGVVGQVVEATGPGALSLSVTQRACVSNMCPEYGSTAVLFPMDGKLFDYLRLTGRDGAEVAFAEAYVRAQGLLDPEVPRVYGKTLELDLASVGTSLAGPSRPHNRTTPAGLKGRFEGAAARNGHGDMAERFTVETGEGTFELGHGAIAIAAITSCTTATDAAMVVAAGLAARRAVEAGLAPKPWVKKVLAPGSRAAGLLLERAGLRGPLERLGFYTCGYGCMSCIGNSGEILGCLKPWASSMELASVLSGNRNFDGRISPDVAQNYLASPALVVAYSIAGTVDVDLSVEPLGTAACGSPVMLADLMPTDEEVAAVLSEVLDASLYEEGTASLMEGDATWRLIEAAPSATFPWDPDSTYIRRPPYFEIAEACRTFSLEGARCLVDLGDFVTTDHISPAGAIAAGSPAAAYLEDRGVDPDRFNTYGARRGNHEVMERGTFANVKLENRLAGGERGCVTRDLLTGDLTSVWDAAEDYRAHGVPLVVLAGRMYGSGSSRDWAAKGPLLQGVRAVVAGSFERIHRSNLVGMGIVPLELVDGDAASLGLDGSEVISVDPVDFSGGLPDPAVVWVHGLQRGGKTVDFRCRVRVDTPTEGAYLTAGGILPYVLESLL
;
A
#
# COMPACT_ATOMS: atom_id res chain seq x y z
N MET A 1 -29.21 16.57 -4.54
CA MET A 1 -28.42 15.51 -5.19
C MET A 1 -28.48 15.68 -6.69
N VAL A 2 -27.46 15.22 -7.40
CA VAL A 2 -27.51 15.05 -8.85
C VAL A 2 -28.28 13.76 -9.15
N ASP A 3 -29.28 13.82 -10.00
CA ASP A 3 -30.04 12.65 -10.45
C ASP A 3 -29.42 12.09 -11.72
N VAL A 4 -28.58 11.08 -11.57
CA VAL A 4 -27.93 10.43 -12.72
C VAL A 4 -28.88 9.49 -13.48
N SER A 5 -30.00 9.06 -12.87
CA SER A 5 -30.94 8.14 -13.50
C SER A 5 -31.65 8.79 -14.69
N GLY A 6 -31.78 10.11 -14.70
CA GLY A 6 -32.29 10.90 -15.79
C GLY A 6 -31.33 11.09 -16.98
N ILE A 7 -30.06 10.75 -16.86
CA ILE A 7 -29.05 10.88 -17.92
C ILE A 7 -29.19 9.71 -18.90
N PRO A 8 -29.41 9.95 -20.20
CA PRO A 8 -29.57 8.88 -21.18
C PRO A 8 -28.40 7.93 -21.22
N GLY A 9 -28.64 6.64 -21.01
CA GLY A 9 -27.61 5.59 -20.99
C GLY A 9 -27.00 5.32 -19.63
N ALA A 10 -27.14 6.20 -18.66
CA ALA A 10 -26.51 6.05 -17.32
C ALA A 10 -26.88 4.75 -16.62
N MET A 11 -28.11 4.31 -16.69
CA MET A 11 -28.57 3.07 -16.05
C MET A 11 -27.98 1.79 -16.63
N ARG A 12 -27.32 1.87 -17.80
CA ARG A 12 -26.61 0.74 -18.41
C ARG A 12 -25.12 0.73 -18.10
N LEU A 13 -24.63 1.76 -17.44
CA LEU A 13 -23.22 1.84 -17.02
C LEU A 13 -22.94 0.87 -15.88
N PRO A 14 -21.71 0.34 -15.79
CA PRO A 14 -21.22 -0.28 -14.56
C PRO A 14 -21.43 0.65 -13.35
N SER A 15 -21.66 0.08 -12.17
CA SER A 15 -21.98 0.87 -10.99
C SER A 15 -20.81 1.82 -10.59
N ALA A 16 -19.58 1.44 -10.89
CA ALA A 16 -18.40 2.31 -10.76
C ALA A 16 -18.54 3.59 -11.60
N LEU A 17 -18.95 3.44 -12.86
CA LEU A 17 -19.11 4.59 -13.76
C LEU A 17 -20.35 5.43 -13.45
N VAL A 18 -21.39 4.87 -12.82
CA VAL A 18 -22.51 5.66 -12.28
C VAL A 18 -22.03 6.61 -11.19
N ARG A 19 -21.14 6.14 -10.28
CA ARG A 19 -20.54 6.99 -9.23
C ARG A 19 -19.61 8.05 -9.83
N LEU A 20 -18.79 7.66 -10.80
CA LEU A 20 -17.94 8.62 -11.53
C LEU A 20 -18.78 9.66 -12.25
N LEU A 21 -19.85 9.26 -12.93
CA LEU A 21 -20.79 10.16 -13.62
C LEU A 21 -21.41 11.18 -12.65
N GLU A 22 -21.90 10.72 -11.50
CA GLU A 22 -22.42 11.61 -10.44
C GLU A 22 -21.35 12.63 -10.01
N ASN A 23 -20.14 12.17 -9.78
CA ASN A 23 -19.03 12.98 -9.32
C ASN A 23 -18.66 14.08 -10.34
N VAL A 24 -18.40 13.71 -11.60
CA VAL A 24 -17.97 14.67 -12.62
C VAL A 24 -19.06 15.67 -13.00
N VAL A 25 -20.33 15.25 -13.01
CA VAL A 25 -21.47 16.15 -13.28
C VAL A 25 -21.68 17.13 -12.12
N ARG A 26 -21.62 16.65 -10.89
CA ARG A 26 -21.77 17.49 -9.69
C ARG A 26 -20.67 18.53 -9.56
N ARG A 27 -19.45 18.20 -9.99
CA ARG A 27 -18.26 19.04 -9.85
C ARG A 27 -17.95 19.91 -11.05
N ALA A 28 -18.69 19.75 -12.14
CA ALA A 28 -18.50 20.54 -13.35
C ALA A 28 -18.68 22.04 -13.09
N PRO A 29 -17.83 22.91 -13.67
CA PRO A 29 -17.89 24.35 -13.45
C PRO A 29 -19.05 25.04 -14.15
N SER A 30 -19.72 24.39 -15.11
CA SER A 30 -20.90 24.89 -15.84
C SER A 30 -21.76 23.73 -16.33
N ASP A 31 -23.01 24.04 -16.73
CA ASP A 31 -23.93 23.06 -17.32
C ASP A 31 -23.35 22.45 -18.61
N GLU A 32 -22.63 23.24 -19.42
CA GLU A 32 -21.99 22.76 -20.65
C GLU A 32 -20.87 21.76 -20.33
N ALA A 33 -20.03 22.08 -19.33
CA ALA A 33 -18.99 21.17 -18.85
C ALA A 33 -19.59 19.90 -18.24
N ALA A 34 -20.71 20.01 -17.52
CA ALA A 34 -21.42 18.86 -16.96
C ALA A 34 -21.97 17.94 -18.08
N CYS A 35 -22.56 18.50 -19.12
CA CYS A 35 -23.04 17.75 -20.29
C CYS A 35 -21.90 17.04 -21.02
N GLU A 36 -20.75 17.70 -21.18
CA GLU A 36 -19.58 17.14 -21.87
C GLU A 36 -18.94 16.02 -21.04
N ALA A 37 -18.75 16.23 -19.73
CA ALA A 37 -18.24 15.20 -18.84
C ALA A 37 -19.18 13.98 -18.79
N ALA A 38 -20.49 14.20 -18.72
CA ALA A 38 -21.49 13.15 -18.79
C ALA A 38 -21.41 12.35 -20.10
N ARG A 39 -21.26 13.05 -21.24
CA ARG A 39 -21.11 12.42 -22.56
C ARG A 39 -19.89 11.49 -22.57
N ARG A 40 -18.71 11.96 -22.11
CA ARG A 40 -17.47 11.18 -22.07
C ARG A 40 -17.63 9.91 -21.25
N VAL A 41 -18.19 10.02 -20.04
CA VAL A 41 -18.39 8.84 -19.16
C VAL A 41 -19.40 7.86 -19.77
N VAL A 42 -20.51 8.34 -20.31
CA VAL A 42 -21.55 7.50 -20.89
C VAL A 42 -21.07 6.80 -22.16
N GLU A 43 -20.41 7.52 -23.07
CA GLU A 43 -19.89 6.94 -24.32
C GLU A 43 -18.84 5.86 -24.03
N ALA A 44 -17.86 6.14 -23.16
CA ALA A 44 -16.86 5.18 -22.75
C ALA A 44 -17.49 3.94 -22.10
N GLY A 45 -18.40 4.15 -21.13
CA GLY A 45 -19.04 3.06 -20.42
C GLY A 45 -19.92 2.17 -21.30
N LEU A 46 -20.60 2.75 -22.29
CA LEU A 46 -21.42 1.99 -23.25
C LEU A 46 -20.58 1.31 -24.34
N SER A 47 -19.36 1.81 -24.62
CA SER A 47 -18.42 1.14 -25.53
C SER A 47 -17.73 -0.04 -24.87
N GLY A 48 -17.63 -0.06 -23.53
CA GLY A 48 -16.85 -1.03 -22.77
C GLY A 48 -15.34 -0.83 -22.84
N GLU A 49 -14.88 0.31 -23.37
CA GLU A 49 -13.47 0.66 -23.50
C GLU A 49 -13.11 1.86 -22.59
N ALA A 50 -11.84 2.15 -22.42
CA ALA A 50 -11.39 3.36 -21.74
C ALA A 50 -11.76 4.59 -22.55
N GLY A 51 -12.13 5.67 -21.87
CA GLY A 51 -12.58 6.92 -22.49
C GLY A 51 -11.56 8.05 -22.38
N GLU A 52 -12.06 9.25 -22.68
CA GLU A 52 -11.32 10.50 -22.57
C GLU A 52 -11.10 10.88 -21.08
N GLU A 53 -10.26 11.90 -20.87
CA GLU A 53 -9.99 12.46 -19.53
C GLU A 53 -11.25 13.11 -18.93
N VAL A 54 -11.41 12.86 -17.64
CA VAL A 54 -12.39 13.53 -16.77
C VAL A 54 -11.72 13.91 -15.46
N ASP A 55 -12.25 14.93 -14.80
CA ASP A 55 -11.80 15.44 -13.51
C ASP A 55 -12.57 14.78 -12.37
N PHE A 56 -11.91 13.91 -11.64
CA PHE A 56 -12.47 13.25 -10.45
C PHE A 56 -12.11 14.02 -9.18
N MET A 57 -13.12 14.35 -8.36
CA MET A 57 -12.92 15.01 -7.06
C MET A 57 -13.35 14.09 -5.93
N PRO A 58 -12.42 13.53 -5.14
CA PRO A 58 -12.79 12.70 -4.00
C PRO A 58 -13.55 13.50 -2.95
N ALA A 59 -14.47 12.85 -2.25
CA ALA A 59 -15.20 13.47 -1.15
C ALA A 59 -14.30 13.67 0.09
N ARG A 60 -13.27 12.84 0.25
CA ARG A 60 -12.29 12.92 1.35
C ARG A 60 -10.96 12.24 0.99
N VAL A 61 -9.93 12.51 1.80
CA VAL A 61 -8.60 11.91 1.66
C VAL A 61 -8.24 11.16 2.93
N LEU A 62 -7.69 9.94 2.74
CA LEU A 62 -7.21 9.09 3.82
C LEU A 62 -5.67 9.02 3.79
N PHE A 63 -5.03 9.32 4.91
CA PHE A 63 -3.58 9.22 5.06
C PHE A 63 -3.21 8.17 6.09
N GLN A 64 -2.17 7.40 5.82
CA GLN A 64 -1.39 6.68 6.81
C GLN A 64 -0.14 7.50 7.16
N ASP A 65 0.46 7.30 8.32
CA ASP A 65 1.46 8.24 8.86
C ASP A 65 2.82 8.23 8.13
N PHE A 66 3.24 7.13 7.49
CA PHE A 66 4.52 7.12 6.76
C PHE A 66 4.50 7.94 5.45
N THR A 67 3.31 8.14 4.86
CA THR A 67 3.14 8.99 3.68
C THR A 67 2.39 10.28 4.01
N GLY A 68 1.61 10.32 5.07
CA GLY A 68 0.92 11.52 5.51
C GLY A 68 1.85 12.54 6.17
N VAL A 69 2.81 12.12 7.01
CA VAL A 69 3.78 13.06 7.60
C VAL A 69 4.52 13.86 6.53
N PRO A 70 5.12 13.27 5.47
CA PRO A 70 5.73 14.07 4.40
C PRO A 70 4.74 14.98 3.67
N VAL A 71 3.48 14.57 3.44
CA VAL A 71 2.47 15.44 2.85
C VAL A 71 2.24 16.70 3.71
N PHE A 72 2.11 16.55 5.02
CA PHE A 72 1.98 17.71 5.91
C PHE A 72 3.29 18.54 5.98
N CYS A 73 4.47 17.93 5.80
CA CYS A 73 5.72 18.67 5.61
C CYS A 73 5.67 19.51 4.32
N ASP A 74 5.14 18.97 3.25
CA ASP A 74 4.98 19.67 1.97
C ASP A 74 3.97 20.82 2.11
N PHE A 75 2.83 20.63 2.80
CA PHE A 75 1.90 21.72 3.14
C PHE A 75 2.57 22.81 3.95
N ALA A 76 3.37 22.45 4.95
CA ALA A 76 4.09 23.43 5.76
C ALA A 76 5.10 24.22 4.93
N ALA A 77 5.87 23.55 4.04
CA ALA A 77 6.81 24.18 3.11
C ALA A 77 6.07 25.03 2.07
N MET A 78 4.90 24.59 1.60
CA MET A 78 4.07 25.39 0.69
C MET A 78 3.55 26.67 1.36
N ARG A 79 3.20 26.66 2.66
CA ARG A 79 2.88 27.86 3.43
C ARG A 79 4.07 28.82 3.50
N ASP A 80 5.29 28.31 3.68
CA ASP A 80 6.50 29.14 3.65
C ASP A 80 6.73 29.75 2.27
N ALA A 81 6.60 28.93 1.19
CA ALA A 81 6.74 29.40 -0.18
C ALA A 81 5.65 30.46 -0.54
N MET A 82 4.41 30.26 -0.10
CA MET A 82 3.31 31.23 -0.22
C MET A 82 3.68 32.55 0.45
N THR A 83 4.15 32.50 1.69
CA THR A 83 4.58 33.68 2.46
C THR A 83 5.74 34.40 1.78
N ALA A 84 6.74 33.66 1.28
CA ALA A 84 7.89 34.22 0.56
C ALA A 84 7.49 34.94 -0.72
N ARG A 85 6.39 34.54 -1.35
CA ARG A 85 5.81 35.20 -2.54
C ARG A 85 4.79 36.27 -2.20
N GLY A 86 4.59 36.60 -0.92
CA GLY A 86 3.65 37.63 -0.44
C GLY A 86 2.18 37.23 -0.39
N GLY A 87 1.88 35.94 -0.57
CA GLY A 87 0.55 35.39 -0.44
C GLY A 87 0.18 35.06 1.01
N ASP A 88 -1.10 34.74 1.26
CA ASP A 88 -1.61 34.35 2.56
C ASP A 88 -1.39 32.85 2.79
N PRO A 89 -0.55 32.41 3.74
CA PRO A 89 -0.30 31.01 4.03
C PRO A 89 -1.56 30.25 4.47
N ALA A 90 -2.59 30.89 4.98
CA ALA A 90 -3.85 30.26 5.36
C ALA A 90 -4.63 29.70 4.16
N ARG A 91 -4.33 30.16 2.94
CA ARG A 91 -4.91 29.58 1.70
C ARG A 91 -4.43 28.17 1.43
N VAL A 92 -3.25 27.78 1.95
CA VAL A 92 -2.73 26.41 1.91
C VAL A 92 -3.39 25.64 3.06
N ASN A 93 -4.58 25.11 2.81
CA ASN A 93 -5.37 24.38 3.78
C ASN A 93 -6.25 23.33 3.08
N PRO A 94 -6.38 22.10 3.60
CA PRO A 94 -7.28 21.09 3.05
C PRO A 94 -8.72 21.63 2.89
N ARG A 95 -9.25 21.52 1.70
CA ARG A 95 -10.60 21.97 1.33
C ARG A 95 -11.65 20.88 1.49
N ILE A 96 -11.21 19.63 1.53
CA ILE A 96 -12.04 18.44 1.77
C ILE A 96 -11.57 17.72 3.03
N PRO A 97 -12.42 16.93 3.68
CA PRO A 97 -12.05 16.19 4.87
C PRO A 97 -10.83 15.28 4.66
N CYS A 98 -9.85 15.41 5.56
CA CYS A 98 -8.63 14.62 5.58
C CYS A 98 -8.55 13.87 6.89
N VAL A 99 -8.35 12.56 6.83
CA VAL A 99 -8.12 11.72 8.01
C VAL A 99 -6.73 11.11 7.93
N LEU A 100 -5.89 11.37 8.92
CA LEU A 100 -4.59 10.72 9.05
C LEU A 100 -4.62 9.78 10.25
N VAL A 101 -4.24 8.53 10.01
CA VAL A 101 -4.13 7.51 11.06
C VAL A 101 -2.66 7.18 11.30
N VAL A 102 -2.23 7.21 12.56
CA VAL A 102 -0.88 6.79 12.97
C VAL A 102 -0.91 5.28 13.18
N ASP A 103 -0.50 4.53 12.18
CA ASP A 103 -0.65 3.07 12.13
C ASP A 103 0.55 2.31 11.55
N HIS A 104 1.51 3.00 10.94
CA HIS A 104 2.67 2.38 10.29
C HIS A 104 3.95 2.48 11.12
N SER A 105 3.99 3.34 12.15
CA SER A 105 5.19 3.60 12.95
C SER A 105 5.44 2.58 14.06
N VAL A 106 4.43 1.82 14.46
CA VAL A 106 4.55 0.78 15.49
C VAL A 106 5.28 -0.45 14.95
N ALA A 107 6.22 -0.98 15.72
CA ALA A 107 6.97 -2.20 15.41
C ALA A 107 6.81 -3.24 16.52
N ALA A 108 6.91 -4.52 16.17
CA ALA A 108 6.95 -5.62 17.12
C ALA A 108 8.41 -5.85 17.61
N ASP A 109 8.97 -4.84 18.30
CA ASP A 109 10.27 -4.99 18.95
C ASP A 109 10.18 -6.11 20.00
N GLU A 110 9.18 -6.04 20.87
CA GLU A 110 8.83 -7.06 21.84
C GLU A 110 7.65 -7.91 21.35
N ALA A 111 7.75 -9.22 21.50
CA ALA A 111 6.72 -10.18 21.11
C ALA A 111 6.77 -11.42 22.02
N GLY A 112 5.66 -12.18 22.07
CA GLY A 112 5.59 -13.44 22.82
C GLY A 112 5.48 -13.28 24.34
N CYS A 113 5.23 -12.08 24.85
CA CYS A 113 5.12 -11.79 26.29
C CYS A 113 3.95 -10.86 26.60
N PRO A 114 3.44 -10.88 27.86
CA PRO A 114 2.29 -10.08 28.26
C PRO A 114 2.50 -8.56 28.19
N SER A 115 3.74 -8.09 28.28
CA SER A 115 4.08 -6.66 28.23
C SER A 115 4.27 -6.12 26.83
N ALA A 116 4.28 -6.97 25.79
CA ALA A 116 4.64 -6.60 24.42
C ALA A 116 3.90 -5.36 23.90
N LEU A 117 2.58 -5.26 24.11
CA LEU A 117 1.81 -4.09 23.69
C LEU A 117 2.30 -2.80 24.37
N ALA A 118 2.47 -2.82 25.67
CA ALA A 118 2.87 -1.63 26.44
C ALA A 118 4.30 -1.22 26.10
N ASP A 119 5.21 -2.19 25.98
CA ASP A 119 6.61 -1.94 25.67
C ASP A 119 6.78 -1.37 24.24
N ASN A 120 6.10 -1.95 23.26
CA ASN A 120 6.12 -1.47 21.88
C ASN A 120 5.55 -0.06 21.73
N LEU A 121 4.43 0.25 22.38
CA LEU A 121 3.87 1.61 22.40
C LEU A 121 4.82 2.63 23.05
N ALA A 122 5.51 2.23 24.13
CA ALA A 122 6.49 3.11 24.78
C ALA A 122 7.72 3.34 23.88
N VAL A 123 8.16 2.30 23.15
CA VAL A 123 9.25 2.43 22.17
C VAL A 123 8.82 3.31 21.01
N GLU A 124 7.62 3.12 20.46
CA GLU A 124 7.05 3.93 19.39
C GLU A 124 6.99 5.41 19.77
N ALA A 125 6.41 5.73 20.93
CA ALA A 125 6.28 7.09 21.42
C ALA A 125 7.64 7.78 21.55
N ARG A 126 8.66 7.07 22.09
CA ARG A 126 10.01 7.60 22.22
C ARG A 126 10.71 7.81 20.89
N ARG A 127 10.62 6.82 19.97
CA ARG A 127 11.25 6.89 18.64
C ARG A 127 10.65 7.96 17.74
N ASN A 128 9.34 8.21 17.88
CA ASN A 128 8.60 9.07 16.98
C ASN A 128 8.14 10.40 17.63
N ALA A 129 8.74 10.80 18.73
CA ALA A 129 8.34 11.99 19.48
C ALA A 129 8.26 13.26 18.61
N GLU A 130 9.26 13.50 17.75
CA GLU A 130 9.28 14.65 16.84
C GLU A 130 8.14 14.57 15.79
N ARG A 131 7.90 13.38 15.23
CA ARG A 131 6.81 13.15 14.27
C ARG A 131 5.44 13.38 14.91
N PHE A 132 5.25 12.91 16.14
CA PHE A 132 3.99 13.07 16.87
C PHE A 132 3.75 14.53 17.25
N ALA A 133 4.79 15.26 17.64
CA ALA A 133 4.71 16.70 17.87
C ALA A 133 4.32 17.45 16.60
N PHE A 134 4.93 17.08 15.46
CA PHE A 134 4.58 17.65 14.16
C PHE A 134 3.13 17.37 13.77
N LEU A 135 2.66 16.13 13.93
CA LEU A 135 1.26 15.76 13.64
C LEU A 135 0.27 16.49 14.55
N LYS A 136 0.61 16.68 15.82
CA LYS A 136 -0.19 17.51 16.75
C LYS A 136 -0.29 18.96 16.27
N TRP A 137 0.84 19.54 15.82
CA TRP A 137 0.85 20.86 15.22
C TRP A 137 -0.02 20.90 13.94
N ALA A 138 0.13 19.90 13.06
CA ALA A 138 -0.66 19.83 11.83
C ALA A 138 -2.17 19.78 12.12
N GLY A 139 -2.60 18.91 13.04
CA GLY A 139 -4.01 18.83 13.46
C GLY A 139 -4.55 20.09 14.13
N ALA A 140 -3.69 20.93 14.72
CA ALA A 140 -4.06 22.20 15.32
C ALA A 140 -4.02 23.39 14.32
N SER A 141 -3.24 23.27 13.22
CA SER A 141 -2.92 24.39 12.32
C SER A 141 -3.62 24.30 10.96
N PHE A 142 -4.15 23.15 10.60
CA PHE A 142 -4.94 22.95 9.38
C PHE A 142 -6.38 22.63 9.72
N ASP A 143 -7.33 23.29 9.05
CA ASP A 143 -8.74 22.92 9.11
C ASP A 143 -8.99 21.65 8.27
N ASN A 144 -10.13 20.98 8.51
CA ASN A 144 -10.55 19.74 7.84
C ASN A 144 -9.57 18.56 8.00
N VAL A 145 -8.70 18.60 9.01
CA VAL A 145 -7.71 17.56 9.30
C VAL A 145 -8.05 16.86 10.61
N THR A 146 -8.23 15.57 10.53
CA THR A 146 -8.42 14.69 11.69
C THR A 146 -7.19 13.81 11.84
N ILE A 147 -6.53 13.84 13.00
CA ILE A 147 -5.41 12.97 13.31
C ILE A 147 -5.87 11.90 14.30
N VAL A 148 -5.84 10.64 13.86
CA VAL A 148 -6.08 9.48 14.72
C VAL A 148 -4.76 9.07 15.38
N PRO A 149 -4.69 9.08 16.72
CA PRO A 149 -3.48 8.78 17.47
C PRO A 149 -2.94 7.37 17.27
N PRO A 150 -1.67 7.09 17.65
CA PRO A 150 -1.13 5.73 17.63
C PRO A 150 -1.91 4.77 18.52
N GLY A 151 -1.86 3.47 18.17
CA GLY A 151 -2.46 2.39 18.96
C GLY A 151 -3.98 2.25 18.83
N GLN A 152 -4.60 2.84 17.81
CA GLN A 152 -6.05 2.74 17.57
C GLN A 152 -6.42 1.66 16.55
N GLY A 153 -5.61 1.46 15.53
CA GLY A 153 -5.83 0.50 14.47
C GLY A 153 -5.20 0.93 13.16
N ILE A 154 -5.40 0.13 12.12
CA ILE A 154 -4.89 0.41 10.78
C ILE A 154 -5.88 1.28 9.99
N CYS A 155 -5.38 2.22 9.20
CA CYS A 155 -6.19 3.26 8.56
C CYS A 155 -7.32 2.71 7.69
N HIS A 156 -7.08 1.72 6.83
CA HIS A 156 -8.12 1.18 5.95
C HIS A 156 -9.19 0.38 6.69
N GLN A 157 -8.88 -0.25 7.84
CA GLN A 157 -9.88 -0.92 8.66
C GLN A 157 -10.71 0.09 9.46
N LEU A 158 -10.07 1.06 10.12
CA LEU A 158 -10.78 2.15 10.79
C LEU A 158 -11.66 2.94 9.80
N ASN A 159 -11.20 3.04 8.54
CA ASN A 159 -12.00 3.64 7.49
C ASN A 159 -13.33 2.91 7.30
N VAL A 160 -13.32 1.60 7.07
CA VAL A 160 -14.55 0.84 6.83
C VAL A 160 -15.39 0.65 8.10
N GLU A 161 -14.76 0.59 9.28
CA GLU A 161 -15.46 0.50 10.55
C GLU A 161 -16.08 1.83 11.00
N ARG A 162 -15.48 3.00 10.65
CA ARG A 162 -15.90 4.29 11.25
C ARG A 162 -16.05 5.44 10.28
N PHE A 163 -15.12 5.65 9.32
CA PHE A 163 -15.07 6.88 8.52
C PHE A 163 -15.81 6.80 7.18
N CYS A 164 -16.05 5.60 6.67
CA CYS A 164 -16.73 5.39 5.40
C CYS A 164 -18.25 5.54 5.58
N GLU A 165 -18.87 6.48 4.86
CA GLU A 165 -20.29 6.84 5.04
C GLU A 165 -21.21 6.28 3.95
N VAL A 166 -20.64 5.82 2.81
CA VAL A 166 -21.37 5.36 1.60
C VAL A 166 -22.03 6.52 0.86
N VAL A 167 -22.75 7.38 1.58
CA VAL A 167 -23.35 8.64 1.08
C VAL A 167 -23.07 9.71 2.12
N GLY A 168 -22.47 10.79 1.68
CA GLY A 168 -22.12 11.95 2.50
C GLY A 168 -22.60 13.25 1.86
N THR A 169 -21.97 14.34 2.29
CA THR A 169 -22.21 15.67 1.73
C THR A 169 -20.96 16.23 1.06
N ASP A 170 -21.16 16.93 -0.05
CA ASP A 170 -20.06 17.56 -0.78
C ASP A 170 -19.50 18.76 -0.01
N ALA A 171 -18.30 18.64 0.52
CA ALA A 171 -17.62 19.70 1.30
C ALA A 171 -17.30 20.95 0.45
N LEU A 172 -17.23 20.81 -0.89
CA LEU A 172 -16.93 21.89 -1.82
C LEU A 172 -18.18 22.52 -2.45
N TRP A 173 -19.39 22.11 -1.99
CA TRP A 173 -20.64 22.68 -2.52
C TRP A 173 -20.79 24.14 -2.10
N GLY A 174 -20.86 25.03 -3.09
CA GLY A 174 -21.03 26.48 -2.87
C GLY A 174 -22.47 26.99 -3.00
N GLY A 175 -23.46 26.10 -3.26
CA GLY A 175 -24.86 26.44 -3.40
C GLY A 175 -25.63 26.46 -2.07
N GLU A 176 -26.94 26.75 -2.14
CA GLU A 176 -27.80 26.71 -0.96
C GLU A 176 -28.02 25.27 -0.45
N GLY A 177 -28.00 25.10 0.86
CA GLY A 177 -28.22 23.81 1.53
C GLY A 177 -27.04 22.84 1.40
N ALA A 178 -27.26 21.57 1.74
CA ALA A 178 -26.29 20.51 1.63
C ALA A 178 -26.50 19.69 0.34
N MET A 179 -25.42 19.39 -0.37
CA MET A 179 -25.44 18.55 -1.57
C MET A 179 -25.06 17.11 -1.18
N ALA A 180 -26.03 16.20 -1.18
CA ALA A 180 -25.74 14.80 -0.96
C ALA A 180 -25.02 14.19 -2.17
N CYS A 181 -24.02 13.36 -1.92
CA CYS A 181 -23.20 12.68 -2.93
C CYS A 181 -22.75 11.31 -2.44
N PHE A 182 -22.31 10.44 -3.36
CA PHE A 182 -21.60 9.24 -2.96
C PHE A 182 -20.34 9.59 -2.20
N ASP A 183 -20.07 8.86 -1.12
CA ASP A 183 -18.74 8.87 -0.51
C ASP A 183 -17.74 8.28 -1.49
N THR A 184 -16.68 9.02 -1.73
CA THR A 184 -15.57 8.63 -2.59
C THR A 184 -14.28 9.07 -1.94
N LEU A 185 -13.23 8.27 -2.05
CA LEU A 185 -11.98 8.63 -1.42
C LEU A 185 -10.76 8.25 -2.23
N VAL A 186 -9.69 8.99 -2.00
CA VAL A 186 -8.34 8.55 -2.32
C VAL A 186 -7.52 8.46 -1.04
N GLY A 187 -6.49 7.65 -1.05
CA GLY A 187 -5.65 7.52 0.14
C GLY A 187 -4.21 7.22 -0.19
N THR A 188 -3.32 7.68 0.68
CA THR A 188 -1.89 7.34 0.61
C THR A 188 -1.61 5.92 1.11
N ASP A 189 -2.59 5.27 1.73
CA ASP A 189 -2.59 3.83 1.92
C ASP A 189 -3.04 3.15 0.62
N SER A 190 -2.21 2.26 0.09
CA SER A 190 -2.56 1.49 -1.11
C SER A 190 -3.80 0.62 -0.92
N HIS A 191 -4.12 0.22 0.33
CA HIS A 191 -5.31 -0.56 0.68
C HIS A 191 -6.55 0.29 0.98
N THR A 192 -6.56 1.56 0.62
CA THR A 192 -7.77 2.41 0.56
C THR A 192 -8.90 1.73 -0.20
N THR A 193 -8.56 0.87 -1.15
CA THR A 193 -9.48 0.03 -1.90
C THR A 193 -10.34 -0.90 -1.05
N THR A 194 -10.01 -1.14 0.23
CA THR A 194 -10.87 -1.91 1.16
C THR A 194 -12.29 -1.35 1.23
N ALA A 195 -12.47 -0.04 1.07
CA ALA A 195 -13.77 0.63 1.01
C ALA A 195 -14.65 0.14 -0.15
N ASN A 196 -14.05 -0.40 -1.20
CA ASN A 196 -14.81 -0.91 -2.35
C ASN A 196 -15.68 -2.13 -1.99
N GLY A 197 -15.33 -2.86 -0.93
CA GLY A 197 -16.16 -3.91 -0.35
C GLY A 197 -17.52 -3.40 0.18
N LEU A 198 -17.58 -2.12 0.56
CA LEU A 198 -18.80 -1.39 0.92
C LEU A 198 -19.46 -0.72 -0.31
N GLY A 199 -18.95 -0.96 -1.50
CA GLY A 199 -19.39 -0.29 -2.72
C GLY A 199 -18.95 1.18 -2.81
N VAL A 200 -18.12 1.67 -1.92
CA VAL A 200 -17.55 3.02 -1.96
C VAL A 200 -16.36 3.07 -2.89
N MET A 201 -16.38 4.01 -3.84
CA MET A 201 -15.32 4.16 -4.82
C MET A 201 -14.09 4.81 -4.18
N GLY A 202 -13.01 4.02 -4.03
CA GLY A 202 -11.78 4.50 -3.42
C GLY A 202 -10.56 3.73 -3.91
N TRP A 203 -9.42 4.42 -4.01
CA TRP A 203 -8.14 3.81 -4.42
C TRP A 203 -6.92 4.50 -3.83
N GLY A 204 -5.80 3.79 -3.87
CA GLY A 204 -4.51 4.32 -3.46
C GLY A 204 -3.92 5.27 -4.49
N VAL A 205 -3.38 6.38 -4.01
CA VAL A 205 -2.64 7.39 -4.78
C VAL A 205 -1.30 7.70 -4.11
N GLY A 206 -0.41 8.37 -4.82
CA GLY A 206 0.80 8.92 -4.22
C GLY A 206 0.51 10.08 -3.26
N GLY A 207 1.47 10.38 -2.38
CA GLY A 207 1.35 11.50 -1.44
C GLY A 207 1.04 12.81 -2.14
N ILE A 208 1.73 13.11 -3.23
CA ILE A 208 1.56 14.35 -4.01
C ILE A 208 0.19 14.48 -4.69
N GLU A 209 -0.39 13.38 -5.17
CA GLU A 209 -1.78 13.40 -5.69
C GLU A 209 -2.80 13.59 -4.57
N ALA A 210 -2.60 12.91 -3.44
CA ALA A 210 -3.45 13.07 -2.26
C ALA A 210 -3.38 14.50 -1.71
N GLU A 211 -2.20 15.11 -1.74
CA GLU A 211 -1.95 16.48 -1.36
C GLU A 211 -2.70 17.47 -2.24
N ALA A 212 -2.59 17.34 -3.54
CA ALA A 212 -3.32 18.18 -4.49
C ALA A 212 -4.84 18.02 -4.34
N ALA A 213 -5.33 16.79 -4.20
CA ALA A 213 -6.74 16.51 -3.97
C ALA A 213 -7.25 17.13 -2.65
N ALA A 214 -6.47 17.02 -1.57
CA ALA A 214 -6.80 17.66 -0.30
C ALA A 214 -6.95 19.17 -0.43
N LEU A 215 -6.10 19.81 -1.24
CA LEU A 215 -6.16 21.26 -1.54
C LEU A 215 -7.27 21.64 -2.54
N GLY A 216 -8.08 20.68 -2.96
CA GLY A 216 -9.26 20.91 -3.82
C GLY A 216 -8.95 20.88 -5.31
N GLN A 217 -7.82 20.32 -5.71
CA GLN A 217 -7.54 20.04 -7.12
C GLN A 217 -8.16 18.71 -7.52
N PRO A 218 -8.87 18.63 -8.64
CA PRO A 218 -9.37 17.36 -9.14
C PRO A 218 -8.21 16.46 -9.58
N ILE A 219 -8.44 15.15 -9.52
CA ILE A 219 -7.53 14.15 -10.06
C ILE A 219 -7.91 13.89 -11.51
N PRO A 220 -7.07 14.25 -12.48
CA PRO A 220 -7.32 13.94 -13.88
C PRO A 220 -7.19 12.43 -14.10
N MET A 221 -8.18 11.82 -14.71
CA MET A 221 -8.15 10.40 -15.02
C MET A 221 -8.87 10.10 -16.34
N LEU A 222 -8.38 9.13 -17.07
CA LEU A 222 -9.14 8.57 -18.18
C LEU A 222 -10.35 7.81 -17.63
N VAL A 223 -11.52 7.95 -18.27
CA VAL A 223 -12.67 7.11 -17.91
C VAL A 223 -12.24 5.65 -17.99
N PRO A 224 -12.25 4.89 -16.86
CA PRO A 224 -11.64 3.57 -16.85
C PRO A 224 -12.49 2.54 -17.60
N ARG A 225 -11.82 1.60 -18.24
CA ARG A 225 -12.46 0.36 -18.66
C ARG A 225 -12.91 -0.41 -17.42
N VAL A 226 -14.15 -0.97 -17.45
CA VAL A 226 -14.67 -1.77 -16.35
C VAL A 226 -14.77 -3.23 -16.78
N VAL A 227 -14.17 -4.11 -15.96
CA VAL A 227 -14.20 -5.57 -16.09
C VAL A 227 -15.21 -6.13 -15.11
N GLU A 228 -16.14 -6.94 -15.57
CA GLU A 228 -17.02 -7.70 -14.70
C GLU A 228 -16.28 -8.93 -14.14
N LEU A 229 -16.31 -9.09 -12.82
CA LEU A 229 -15.98 -10.34 -12.14
C LEU A 229 -17.28 -10.98 -11.67
N ARG A 230 -17.83 -11.88 -12.47
CA ARG A 230 -19.08 -12.56 -12.17
C ARG A 230 -18.82 -13.74 -11.23
N LEU A 231 -19.29 -13.61 -10.01
CA LEU A 231 -19.18 -14.64 -8.98
C LEU A 231 -20.45 -15.49 -8.96
N THR A 232 -20.29 -16.81 -8.99
CA THR A 232 -21.38 -17.79 -8.92
C THR A 232 -21.17 -18.73 -7.74
N GLY A 233 -22.19 -19.47 -7.35
CA GLY A 233 -22.12 -20.40 -6.22
C GLY A 233 -21.87 -19.72 -4.89
N GLU A 234 -21.41 -20.51 -3.93
CA GLU A 234 -21.07 -20.09 -2.56
C GLU A 234 -19.71 -20.71 -2.18
N LEU A 235 -19.01 -20.10 -1.23
CA LEU A 235 -17.76 -20.67 -0.71
C LEU A 235 -18.04 -22.03 -0.05
N ALA A 236 -17.15 -22.99 -0.31
CA ALA A 236 -17.23 -24.29 0.34
C ALA A 236 -16.96 -24.14 1.87
N PRO A 237 -17.51 -25.02 2.72
CA PRO A 237 -17.26 -25.00 4.14
C PRO A 237 -15.77 -25.01 4.48
N GLY A 238 -15.35 -24.17 5.44
CA GLY A 238 -13.97 -24.01 5.90
C GLY A 238 -13.08 -23.17 4.98
N VAL A 239 -13.61 -22.64 3.88
CA VAL A 239 -12.86 -21.72 2.98
C VAL A 239 -13.01 -20.30 3.49
N SER A 240 -11.87 -19.65 3.73
CA SER A 240 -11.80 -18.30 4.27
C SER A 240 -11.88 -17.21 3.20
N ALA A 241 -12.16 -15.97 3.64
CA ALA A 241 -12.07 -14.80 2.76
C ALA A 241 -10.65 -14.57 2.21
N MET A 242 -9.61 -15.01 2.94
CA MET A 242 -8.22 -14.95 2.46
C MET A 242 -8.00 -15.91 1.28
N ASP A 243 -8.55 -17.10 1.33
CA ASP A 243 -8.46 -18.08 0.24
C ASP A 243 -9.11 -17.53 -1.04
N LEU A 244 -10.27 -16.88 -0.90
CA LEU A 244 -10.95 -16.19 -1.99
C LEU A 244 -10.09 -15.03 -2.53
N ALA A 245 -9.56 -14.17 -1.65
CA ALA A 245 -8.77 -13.02 -2.05
C ALA A 245 -7.50 -13.43 -2.81
N LEU A 246 -6.80 -14.50 -2.38
CA LEU A 246 -5.64 -15.04 -3.09
C LEU A 246 -6.02 -15.67 -4.45
N THR A 247 -7.16 -16.34 -4.52
CA THR A 247 -7.66 -16.91 -5.79
C THR A 247 -8.00 -15.80 -6.78
N VAL A 248 -8.69 -14.75 -6.33
CA VAL A 248 -8.99 -13.59 -7.16
C VAL A 248 -7.72 -12.84 -7.58
N ALA A 249 -6.73 -12.74 -6.68
CA ALA A 249 -5.43 -12.11 -7.01
C ALA A 249 -4.68 -12.88 -8.12
N GLU A 250 -4.66 -14.19 -8.07
CA GLU A 250 -4.09 -15.03 -9.13
C GLU A 250 -4.83 -14.82 -10.46
N LEU A 251 -6.17 -14.90 -10.45
CA LEU A 251 -7.03 -14.74 -11.62
C LEU A 251 -6.83 -13.36 -12.28
N LEU A 252 -7.02 -12.29 -11.52
CA LEU A 252 -6.98 -10.93 -12.06
C LEU A 252 -5.57 -10.50 -12.50
N ARG A 253 -4.53 -11.01 -11.83
CA ARG A 253 -3.15 -10.76 -12.27
C ARG A 253 -2.83 -11.47 -13.59
N ALA A 254 -3.31 -12.68 -13.76
CA ALA A 254 -3.16 -13.43 -15.02
C ALA A 254 -3.90 -12.75 -16.19
N GLU A 255 -5.06 -12.14 -15.90
CA GLU A 255 -5.88 -11.42 -16.89
C GLU A 255 -5.35 -10.04 -17.26
N GLY A 256 -4.47 -9.45 -16.45
CA GLY A 256 -3.84 -8.16 -16.77
C GLY A 256 -4.77 -6.96 -16.62
N VAL A 257 -5.43 -6.83 -15.47
CA VAL A 257 -6.38 -5.73 -15.16
C VAL A 257 -5.71 -4.43 -14.69
N VAL A 258 -4.43 -4.25 -14.94
CA VAL A 258 -3.69 -3.06 -14.51
C VAL A 258 -4.34 -1.77 -15.01
N GLY A 259 -4.61 -0.84 -14.10
CA GLY A 259 -5.25 0.44 -14.42
C GLY A 259 -6.73 0.38 -14.74
N GLN A 260 -7.34 -0.81 -14.72
CA GLN A 260 -8.78 -0.98 -14.94
C GLN A 260 -9.54 -1.01 -13.61
N VAL A 261 -10.85 -0.80 -13.67
CA VAL A 261 -11.75 -1.03 -12.54
C VAL A 261 -12.41 -2.38 -12.72
N VAL A 262 -12.54 -3.14 -11.66
CA VAL A 262 -13.26 -4.41 -11.62
C VAL A 262 -14.56 -4.22 -10.84
N GLU A 263 -15.64 -4.82 -11.30
CA GLU A 263 -16.92 -4.83 -10.60
C GLU A 263 -17.36 -6.27 -10.35
N ALA A 264 -17.47 -6.65 -9.09
CA ALA A 264 -17.94 -7.96 -8.69
C ALA A 264 -19.47 -8.02 -8.80
N THR A 265 -19.99 -9.01 -9.48
CA THR A 265 -21.43 -9.18 -9.76
C THR A 265 -21.88 -10.63 -9.54
N GLY A 266 -23.14 -10.89 -9.77
CA GLY A 266 -23.71 -12.21 -9.72
C GLY A 266 -24.10 -12.67 -8.32
N PRO A 267 -24.79 -13.83 -8.21
CA PRO A 267 -25.31 -14.35 -6.95
C PRO A 267 -24.20 -14.66 -5.92
N GLY A 268 -23.01 -15.05 -6.38
CA GLY A 268 -21.88 -15.28 -5.50
C GLY A 268 -21.38 -13.98 -4.83
N ALA A 269 -21.41 -12.84 -5.52
CA ALA A 269 -21.07 -11.56 -4.89
C ALA A 269 -22.09 -11.18 -3.78
N LEU A 270 -23.34 -11.52 -3.96
CA LEU A 270 -24.40 -11.29 -2.98
C LEU A 270 -24.37 -12.30 -1.82
N SER A 271 -23.81 -13.50 -2.00
CA SER A 271 -23.65 -14.49 -0.92
C SER A 271 -22.61 -14.03 0.12
N LEU A 272 -21.56 -13.34 -0.30
CA LEU A 272 -20.47 -12.86 0.55
C LEU A 272 -20.94 -11.82 1.58
N SER A 273 -20.37 -11.88 2.78
CA SER A 273 -20.48 -10.80 3.76
C SER A 273 -19.72 -9.55 3.29
N VAL A 274 -20.04 -8.39 3.86
CA VAL A 274 -19.32 -7.13 3.53
C VAL A 274 -17.84 -7.24 3.87
N THR A 275 -17.46 -7.90 4.93
CA THR A 275 -16.07 -8.09 5.35
C THR A 275 -15.31 -9.03 4.41
N GLN A 276 -15.94 -10.08 3.90
CA GLN A 276 -15.37 -10.93 2.85
C GLN A 276 -15.14 -10.16 1.54
N ARG A 277 -16.09 -9.32 1.13
CA ARG A 277 -15.95 -8.40 -0.02
C ARG A 277 -14.77 -7.43 0.19
N ALA A 278 -14.66 -6.87 1.40
CA ALA A 278 -13.58 -5.96 1.76
C ALA A 278 -12.20 -6.63 1.69
N CYS A 279 -12.09 -7.92 2.04
CA CYS A 279 -10.86 -8.69 1.90
C CYS A 279 -10.41 -8.80 0.43
N VAL A 280 -11.32 -9.06 -0.49
CA VAL A 280 -11.03 -9.11 -1.93
C VAL A 280 -10.60 -7.73 -2.43
N SER A 281 -11.36 -6.70 -2.09
CA SER A 281 -11.10 -5.32 -2.50
C SER A 281 -9.79 -4.79 -1.94
N ASN A 282 -9.38 -5.22 -0.74
CA ASN A 282 -8.12 -4.84 -0.10
C ASN A 282 -6.92 -5.19 -0.99
N MET A 283 -6.96 -6.31 -1.70
CA MET A 283 -5.85 -6.79 -2.52
C MET A 283 -5.78 -6.19 -3.93
N CYS A 284 -6.55 -5.15 -4.26
CA CYS A 284 -6.47 -4.46 -5.57
C CYS A 284 -5.04 -4.12 -6.01
N PRO A 285 -4.17 -3.57 -5.14
CA PRO A 285 -2.79 -3.24 -5.52
C PRO A 285 -1.95 -4.47 -5.91
N GLU A 286 -2.27 -5.64 -5.36
CA GLU A 286 -1.53 -6.89 -5.57
C GLU A 286 -1.75 -7.47 -6.97
N TYR A 287 -2.92 -7.24 -7.55
CA TYR A 287 -3.20 -7.62 -8.95
C TYR A 287 -3.24 -6.41 -9.91
N GLY A 288 -3.07 -5.19 -9.40
CA GLY A 288 -2.85 -3.98 -10.19
C GLY A 288 -4.11 -3.27 -10.67
N SER A 289 -5.31 -3.67 -10.25
CA SER A 289 -6.54 -2.95 -10.59
C SER A 289 -6.63 -1.62 -9.81
N THR A 290 -7.33 -0.65 -10.37
CA THR A 290 -7.59 0.62 -9.68
C THR A 290 -8.54 0.42 -8.51
N ALA A 291 -9.61 -0.35 -8.70
CA ALA A 291 -10.61 -0.66 -7.69
C ALA A 291 -11.29 -1.99 -8.00
N VAL A 292 -11.81 -2.69 -6.98
CA VAL A 292 -12.75 -3.81 -7.13
C VAL A 292 -13.98 -3.50 -6.31
N LEU A 293 -15.04 -3.04 -6.97
CA LEU A 293 -16.28 -2.67 -6.33
C LEU A 293 -17.23 -3.85 -6.19
N PHE A 294 -17.88 -3.90 -5.05
CA PHE A 294 -18.96 -4.83 -4.76
C PHE A 294 -20.33 -4.14 -4.78
N PRO A 295 -21.42 -4.89 -4.96
CA PRO A 295 -22.77 -4.34 -4.97
C PRO A 295 -23.14 -3.74 -3.62
N MET A 296 -23.90 -2.65 -3.65
CA MET A 296 -24.57 -2.11 -2.47
C MET A 296 -25.89 -2.87 -2.30
N ASP A 297 -26.05 -3.53 -1.17
CA ASP A 297 -27.22 -4.38 -0.86
C ASP A 297 -27.64 -4.27 0.61
N GLY A 298 -28.64 -5.06 1.03
CA GLY A 298 -29.10 -5.07 2.42
C GLY A 298 -28.01 -5.39 3.44
N LYS A 299 -27.05 -6.28 3.10
CA LYS A 299 -25.94 -6.62 3.98
C LYS A 299 -25.03 -5.43 4.26
N LEU A 300 -24.85 -4.54 3.28
CA LEU A 300 -24.11 -3.29 3.48
C LEU A 300 -24.78 -2.43 4.57
N PHE A 301 -26.07 -2.18 4.44
CA PHE A 301 -26.76 -1.31 5.40
C PHE A 301 -26.84 -1.94 6.80
N ASP A 302 -26.95 -3.26 6.89
CA ASP A 302 -26.86 -3.98 8.15
C ASP A 302 -25.44 -3.87 8.76
N TYR A 303 -24.37 -3.93 7.95
CA TYR A 303 -23.01 -3.71 8.40
C TYR A 303 -22.81 -2.27 8.91
N LEU A 304 -23.36 -1.27 8.23
CA LEU A 304 -23.29 0.12 8.71
C LEU A 304 -23.97 0.29 10.08
N ARG A 305 -25.14 -0.35 10.30
CA ARG A 305 -25.81 -0.37 11.61
C ARG A 305 -24.97 -1.10 12.66
N LEU A 306 -24.42 -2.26 12.30
CA LEU A 306 -23.55 -3.06 13.17
C LEU A 306 -22.32 -2.25 13.65
N THR A 307 -21.74 -1.44 12.77
CA THR A 307 -20.56 -0.62 13.08
C THR A 307 -20.91 0.74 13.69
N GLY A 308 -22.15 0.92 14.15
CA GLY A 308 -22.59 2.05 14.97
C GLY A 308 -22.86 3.34 14.18
N ARG A 309 -23.14 3.27 12.84
CA ARG A 309 -23.64 4.43 12.10
C ARG A 309 -25.06 4.75 12.50
N ASP A 310 -25.39 6.04 12.52
CA ASP A 310 -26.73 6.49 12.87
C ASP A 310 -27.82 5.90 11.94
N GLY A 311 -28.89 5.40 12.53
CA GLY A 311 -29.95 4.73 11.78
C GLY A 311 -30.66 5.61 10.74
N ALA A 312 -30.74 6.94 10.97
CA ALA A 312 -31.32 7.88 10.03
C ALA A 312 -30.36 8.15 8.86
N GLU A 313 -29.06 8.23 9.14
CA GLU A 313 -28.02 8.34 8.10
C GLU A 313 -27.99 7.11 7.21
N VAL A 314 -28.05 5.91 7.80
CA VAL A 314 -28.12 4.65 7.05
C VAL A 314 -29.39 4.56 6.20
N ALA A 315 -30.54 4.96 6.73
CA ALA A 315 -31.79 4.99 5.96
C ALA A 315 -31.74 6.03 4.81
N PHE A 316 -31.10 7.17 5.05
CA PHE A 316 -30.86 8.18 4.01
C PHE A 316 -29.95 7.63 2.91
N ALA A 317 -28.84 6.97 3.29
CA ALA A 317 -27.92 6.35 2.35
C ALA A 317 -28.62 5.29 1.48
N GLU A 318 -29.46 4.43 2.09
CA GLU A 318 -30.24 3.45 1.36
C GLU A 318 -31.18 4.11 0.35
N ALA A 319 -31.90 5.15 0.78
CA ALA A 319 -32.83 5.89 -0.09
C ALA A 319 -32.07 6.58 -1.26
N TYR A 320 -30.90 7.15 -0.99
CA TYR A 320 -30.05 7.78 -2.02
C TYR A 320 -29.56 6.75 -3.04
N VAL A 321 -28.97 5.64 -2.57
CA VAL A 321 -28.48 4.57 -3.45
C VAL A 321 -29.60 3.99 -4.31
N ARG A 322 -30.80 3.84 -3.73
CA ARG A 322 -32.01 3.41 -4.45
C ARG A 322 -32.42 4.41 -5.54
N ALA A 323 -32.43 5.71 -5.22
CA ALA A 323 -32.78 6.76 -6.17
C ALA A 323 -31.76 6.83 -7.33
N GLN A 324 -30.50 6.50 -7.10
CA GLN A 324 -29.46 6.42 -8.13
C GLN A 324 -29.47 5.08 -8.92
N GLY A 325 -30.40 4.17 -8.66
CA GLY A 325 -30.55 2.91 -9.38
C GLY A 325 -29.45 1.88 -9.13
N LEU A 326 -28.80 1.92 -7.96
CA LEU A 326 -27.68 1.02 -7.63
C LEU A 326 -28.05 -0.11 -6.67
N LEU A 327 -29.30 -0.17 -6.17
CA LEU A 327 -29.75 -1.25 -5.29
C LEU A 327 -30.25 -2.49 -6.02
N ASP A 328 -30.51 -2.38 -7.32
CA ASP A 328 -30.98 -3.50 -8.13
C ASP A 328 -29.79 -4.17 -8.83
N PRO A 329 -29.36 -5.36 -8.36
CA PRO A 329 -28.22 -6.04 -8.96
C PRO A 329 -28.52 -6.69 -10.32
N GLU A 330 -29.82 -6.77 -10.71
CA GLU A 330 -30.26 -7.42 -11.95
C GLU A 330 -30.36 -6.46 -13.13
N VAL A 331 -30.11 -5.16 -12.92
CA VAL A 331 -30.06 -4.18 -14.03
C VAL A 331 -28.96 -4.56 -15.02
N PRO A 332 -29.25 -4.82 -16.29
CA PRO A 332 -28.25 -5.16 -17.28
C PRO A 332 -27.26 -3.99 -17.51
N ARG A 333 -25.98 -4.21 -17.27
CA ARG A 333 -24.92 -3.22 -17.45
C ARG A 333 -23.97 -3.65 -18.55
N VAL A 334 -23.24 -2.70 -19.11
CA VAL A 334 -22.26 -2.95 -20.19
C VAL A 334 -20.87 -2.95 -19.59
N TYR A 335 -20.16 -4.05 -19.78
CA TYR A 335 -18.78 -4.21 -19.33
C TYR A 335 -17.83 -4.42 -20.51
N GLY A 336 -16.58 -3.99 -20.38
CA GLY A 336 -15.55 -4.21 -21.40
C GLY A 336 -15.11 -5.66 -21.52
N LYS A 337 -15.24 -6.43 -20.44
CA LYS A 337 -14.94 -7.88 -20.36
C LYS A 337 -15.67 -8.49 -19.18
N THR A 338 -16.06 -9.75 -19.31
CA THR A 338 -16.58 -10.56 -18.19
C THR A 338 -15.62 -11.70 -17.87
N LEU A 339 -15.29 -11.85 -16.60
CA LEU A 339 -14.59 -12.98 -16.03
C LEU A 339 -15.54 -13.70 -15.09
N GLU A 340 -15.51 -15.03 -15.09
CA GLU A 340 -16.36 -15.83 -14.21
C GLU A 340 -15.51 -16.60 -13.19
N LEU A 341 -16.00 -16.64 -11.95
CA LEU A 341 -15.42 -17.45 -10.88
C LEU A 341 -16.55 -18.12 -10.10
N ASP A 342 -16.54 -19.45 -10.09
CA ASP A 342 -17.39 -20.23 -9.21
C ASP A 342 -16.75 -20.31 -7.81
N LEU A 343 -17.41 -19.73 -6.80
CA LEU A 343 -16.94 -19.72 -5.42
C LEU A 343 -16.75 -21.13 -4.85
N ALA A 344 -17.51 -22.13 -5.32
CA ALA A 344 -17.33 -23.51 -4.91
C ALA A 344 -16.01 -24.13 -5.37
N SER A 345 -15.31 -23.51 -6.34
CA SER A 345 -14.00 -23.94 -6.81
C SER A 345 -12.83 -23.41 -5.96
N VAL A 346 -13.10 -22.48 -5.06
CA VAL A 346 -12.08 -21.90 -4.17
C VAL A 346 -11.73 -22.90 -3.08
N GLY A 347 -10.46 -23.16 -2.89
CA GLY A 347 -9.94 -24.04 -1.84
C GLY A 347 -8.91 -23.37 -0.96
N THR A 348 -8.57 -24.01 0.14
CA THR A 348 -7.55 -23.52 1.09
C THR A 348 -6.26 -23.15 0.37
N SER A 349 -5.80 -21.93 0.59
CA SER A 349 -4.77 -21.29 -0.19
C SER A 349 -3.69 -20.64 0.67
N LEU A 350 -2.47 -20.65 0.15
CA LEU A 350 -1.36 -19.80 0.58
C LEU A 350 -0.82 -19.07 -0.67
N ALA A 351 0.03 -18.06 -0.47
CA ALA A 351 0.73 -17.45 -1.59
C ALA A 351 2.18 -17.13 -1.22
N GLY A 352 3.10 -17.45 -2.11
CA GLY A 352 4.52 -17.21 -1.91
C GLY A 352 5.40 -17.89 -2.96
N PRO A 353 6.73 -17.75 -2.84
CA PRO A 353 7.49 -17.20 -1.69
C PRO A 353 7.59 -15.67 -1.63
N SER A 354 7.27 -14.95 -2.70
CA SER A 354 7.57 -13.50 -2.76
C SER A 354 6.53 -12.68 -3.56
N ARG A 355 5.40 -13.29 -3.93
CA ARG A 355 4.33 -12.60 -4.68
C ARG A 355 2.95 -13.08 -4.20
N PRO A 356 2.01 -12.15 -3.95
CA PRO A 356 0.65 -12.49 -3.49
C PRO A 356 -0.16 -13.32 -4.50
N HIS A 357 0.09 -13.16 -5.78
CA HIS A 357 -0.56 -13.92 -6.85
C HIS A 357 0.08 -15.28 -7.14
N ASN A 358 1.17 -15.63 -6.46
CA ASN A 358 1.78 -16.95 -6.55
C ASN A 358 1.08 -17.93 -5.59
N ARG A 359 -0.20 -18.17 -5.85
CA ARG A 359 -1.04 -19.04 -5.02
C ARG A 359 -0.55 -20.49 -5.04
N THR A 360 -0.69 -21.14 -3.92
CA THR A 360 -0.44 -22.57 -3.70
C THR A 360 -1.42 -23.12 -2.67
N THR A 361 -1.38 -24.41 -2.43
CA THR A 361 -2.18 -25.10 -1.38
C THR A 361 -1.25 -25.61 -0.28
N PRO A 362 -1.77 -26.02 0.90
CA PRO A 362 -0.94 -26.69 1.92
C PRO A 362 -0.15 -27.88 1.38
N ALA A 363 -0.75 -28.68 0.48
CA ALA A 363 -0.07 -29.79 -0.19
C ALA A 363 1.03 -29.36 -1.16
N GLY A 364 0.87 -28.21 -1.81
CA GLY A 364 1.83 -27.69 -2.80
C GLY A 364 2.94 -26.86 -2.21
N LEU A 365 2.83 -26.42 -0.94
CA LEU A 365 3.75 -25.49 -0.32
C LEU A 365 5.17 -26.03 -0.24
N LYS A 366 5.33 -27.25 0.25
CA LYS A 366 6.63 -27.93 0.41
C LYS A 366 7.44 -27.90 -0.90
N GLY A 367 6.86 -28.39 -2.00
CA GLY A 367 7.55 -28.41 -3.29
C GLY A 367 7.87 -27.01 -3.84
N ARG A 368 7.01 -26.02 -3.54
CA ARG A 368 7.26 -24.63 -3.92
C ARG A 368 8.42 -24.03 -3.13
N PHE A 369 8.48 -24.32 -1.82
CA PHE A 369 9.57 -23.93 -0.95
C PHE A 369 10.91 -24.52 -1.39
N GLU A 370 10.96 -25.85 -1.58
CA GLU A 370 12.18 -26.56 -2.01
C GLU A 370 12.70 -26.01 -3.36
N GLY A 371 11.80 -25.79 -4.32
CA GLY A 371 12.17 -25.22 -5.62
C GLY A 371 12.70 -23.79 -5.54
N ALA A 372 12.22 -22.97 -4.60
CA ALA A 372 12.74 -21.63 -4.38
C ALA A 372 14.10 -21.66 -3.65
N ALA A 373 14.23 -22.49 -2.61
CA ALA A 373 15.48 -22.69 -1.88
C ALA A 373 16.62 -23.15 -2.80
N ALA A 374 16.32 -24.08 -3.71
CA ALA A 374 17.30 -24.53 -4.69
C ALA A 374 17.78 -23.40 -5.63
N ARG A 375 16.88 -22.50 -6.05
CA ARG A 375 17.26 -21.31 -6.86
C ARG A 375 18.12 -20.33 -6.08
N ASN A 376 17.92 -20.24 -4.77
CA ASN A 376 18.70 -19.40 -3.87
C ASN A 376 20.05 -20.02 -3.46
N GLY A 377 20.37 -21.24 -3.93
CA GLY A 377 21.61 -21.94 -3.62
C GLY A 377 21.53 -22.91 -2.43
N HIS A 378 20.36 -23.08 -1.82
CA HIS A 378 20.11 -23.95 -0.66
C HIS A 378 19.27 -25.18 -1.06
N GLY A 379 19.76 -25.95 -2.03
CA GLY A 379 19.05 -27.13 -2.55
C GLY A 379 19.23 -28.42 -1.74
N ASP A 380 20.13 -28.46 -0.78
CA ASP A 380 20.33 -29.64 0.08
C ASP A 380 19.38 -29.63 1.27
N MET A 381 18.19 -30.18 1.09
CA MET A 381 17.17 -30.27 2.15
C MET A 381 17.58 -31.18 3.32
N ALA A 382 18.70 -31.94 3.20
CA ALA A 382 19.24 -32.75 4.29
C ALA A 382 20.16 -31.96 5.21
N GLU A 383 20.59 -30.76 4.83
CA GLU A 383 21.42 -29.90 5.69
C GLU A 383 20.71 -29.57 7.00
N ARG A 384 21.45 -29.58 8.11
CA ARG A 384 20.94 -29.32 9.45
C ARG A 384 21.80 -28.30 10.17
N PHE A 385 21.09 -27.48 10.97
CA PHE A 385 21.67 -26.38 11.73
C PHE A 385 21.31 -26.56 13.19
N THR A 386 22.32 -26.60 14.05
CA THR A 386 22.12 -26.72 15.50
C THR A 386 21.75 -25.36 16.08
N VAL A 387 20.52 -25.23 16.53
CA VAL A 387 19.94 -23.98 17.08
C VAL A 387 19.71 -24.16 18.58
N GLU A 388 20.33 -23.30 19.38
CA GLU A 388 20.12 -23.25 20.83
C GLU A 388 19.03 -22.25 21.18
N THR A 389 18.01 -22.69 21.92
CA THR A 389 16.93 -21.87 22.43
C THR A 389 16.83 -21.93 23.92
N GLY A 390 16.01 -21.10 24.56
CA GLY A 390 15.74 -21.20 26.00
C GLY A 390 15.09 -22.51 26.44
N GLU A 391 14.52 -23.29 25.50
CA GLU A 391 13.84 -24.58 25.78
C GLU A 391 14.71 -25.80 25.42
N GLY A 392 15.91 -25.59 24.86
CA GLY A 392 16.83 -26.66 24.49
C GLY A 392 17.51 -26.45 23.15
N THR A 393 18.21 -27.48 22.69
CA THR A 393 18.95 -27.52 21.43
C THR A 393 18.12 -28.28 20.39
N PHE A 394 18.00 -27.71 19.19
CA PHE A 394 17.22 -28.27 18.11
C PHE A 394 18.04 -28.36 16.81
N GLU A 395 17.83 -29.42 16.05
CA GLU A 395 18.37 -29.56 14.70
C GLU A 395 17.32 -29.09 13.69
N LEU A 396 17.55 -27.92 13.06
CA LEU A 396 16.64 -27.34 12.09
C LEU A 396 17.17 -27.56 10.67
N GLY A 397 16.25 -27.68 9.70
CA GLY A 397 16.54 -27.65 8.28
C GLY A 397 16.22 -26.30 7.66
N HIS A 398 16.48 -26.17 6.36
CA HIS A 398 15.92 -25.09 5.58
C HIS A 398 14.40 -25.09 5.70
N GLY A 399 13.76 -23.93 5.58
CA GLY A 399 12.32 -23.75 5.74
C GLY A 399 11.87 -23.51 7.18
N ALA A 400 12.81 -23.44 8.15
CA ALA A 400 12.46 -23.05 9.51
C ALA A 400 11.76 -21.69 9.52
N ILE A 401 10.62 -21.61 10.22
CA ILE A 401 9.81 -20.39 10.31
C ILE A 401 10.43 -19.48 11.36
N ALA A 402 10.95 -18.34 10.93
CA ALA A 402 11.48 -17.32 11.81
C ALA A 402 10.39 -16.41 12.38
N ILE A 403 9.35 -16.12 11.59
CA ILE A 403 8.26 -15.22 11.96
C ILE A 403 6.91 -15.85 11.58
N ALA A 404 6.01 -15.95 12.55
CA ALA A 404 4.60 -16.25 12.35
C ALA A 404 3.77 -15.06 12.81
N ALA A 405 3.08 -14.38 11.88
CA ALA A 405 2.38 -13.13 12.19
C ALA A 405 0.90 -13.19 11.82
N ILE A 406 0.04 -13.08 12.82
CA ILE A 406 -1.37 -12.73 12.63
C ILE A 406 -1.43 -11.21 12.56
N THR A 407 -1.46 -10.67 11.34
CA THR A 407 -1.35 -9.24 11.08
C THR A 407 -2.61 -8.69 10.41
N SER A 408 -2.75 -7.39 10.44
CA SER A 408 -4.03 -6.69 10.34
C SER A 408 -4.54 -6.37 8.93
N CYS A 409 -3.79 -6.60 7.84
CA CYS A 409 -4.16 -6.00 6.56
C CYS A 409 -5.44 -6.62 5.94
N THR A 410 -5.35 -7.80 5.33
CA THR A 410 -6.48 -8.39 4.60
C THR A 410 -7.46 -9.07 5.54
N THR A 411 -6.97 -9.72 6.56
CA THR A 411 -7.72 -10.71 7.35
C THR A 411 -8.39 -10.14 8.60
N ALA A 412 -7.87 -9.07 9.17
CA ALA A 412 -8.40 -8.52 10.41
C ALA A 412 -9.74 -7.78 10.22
N THR A 413 -10.09 -7.40 9.00
CA THR A 413 -11.40 -6.82 8.69
C THR A 413 -12.52 -7.85 8.80
N ASP A 414 -12.21 -9.15 8.61
CA ASP A 414 -13.20 -10.23 8.71
C ASP A 414 -13.16 -10.90 10.09
N ALA A 415 -14.17 -10.61 10.90
CA ALA A 415 -14.36 -11.16 12.25
C ALA A 415 -14.33 -12.70 12.27
N ALA A 416 -14.83 -13.34 11.21
CA ALA A 416 -14.84 -14.80 11.10
C ALA A 416 -13.43 -15.40 11.07
N MET A 417 -12.50 -14.79 10.33
CA MET A 417 -11.11 -15.24 10.29
C MET A 417 -10.38 -15.05 11.61
N VAL A 418 -10.67 -13.95 12.31
CA VAL A 418 -10.10 -13.68 13.64
C VAL A 418 -10.57 -14.71 14.66
N VAL A 419 -11.88 -15.02 14.67
CA VAL A 419 -12.47 -16.05 15.53
C VAL A 419 -11.91 -17.42 15.17
N ALA A 420 -11.80 -17.75 13.87
CA ALA A 420 -11.26 -19.04 13.44
C ALA A 420 -9.82 -19.26 13.94
N ALA A 421 -8.96 -18.24 13.93
CA ALA A 421 -7.61 -18.33 14.48
C ALA A 421 -7.62 -18.59 16.00
N GLY A 422 -8.50 -17.91 16.73
CA GLY A 422 -8.68 -18.13 18.17
C GLY A 422 -9.19 -19.53 18.51
N LEU A 423 -10.14 -20.06 17.73
CA LEU A 423 -10.65 -21.42 17.88
C LEU A 423 -9.57 -22.47 17.55
N ALA A 424 -8.79 -22.25 16.48
CA ALA A 424 -7.66 -23.12 16.16
C ALA A 424 -6.61 -23.12 17.29
N ALA A 425 -6.31 -21.95 17.85
CA ALA A 425 -5.42 -21.84 19.00
C ALA A 425 -5.96 -22.56 20.24
N ARG A 426 -7.26 -22.46 20.50
CA ARG A 426 -7.92 -23.18 21.61
C ARG A 426 -7.76 -24.69 21.46
N ARG A 427 -8.03 -25.24 20.29
CA ARG A 427 -7.89 -26.67 19.98
C ARG A 427 -6.43 -27.12 20.08
N ALA A 428 -5.48 -26.32 19.62
CA ALA A 428 -4.06 -26.62 19.75
C ALA A 428 -3.63 -26.73 21.22
N VAL A 429 -4.08 -25.77 22.05
CA VAL A 429 -3.80 -25.81 23.50
C VAL A 429 -4.44 -27.02 24.18
N GLU A 430 -5.69 -27.35 23.84
CA GLU A 430 -6.40 -28.52 24.35
C GLU A 430 -5.72 -29.82 23.95
N ALA A 431 -5.14 -29.89 22.77
CA ALA A 431 -4.31 -31.01 22.31
C ALA A 431 -2.91 -31.07 22.96
N GLY A 432 -2.52 -30.03 23.68
CA GLY A 432 -1.18 -29.91 24.28
C GLY A 432 -0.10 -29.53 23.30
N LEU A 433 -0.45 -28.93 22.18
CA LEU A 433 0.48 -28.42 21.18
C LEU A 433 0.94 -26.99 21.53
N ALA A 434 2.15 -26.64 21.13
CA ALA A 434 2.70 -25.30 21.24
C ALA A 434 3.52 -24.96 19.99
N PRO A 435 3.60 -23.68 19.60
CA PRO A 435 4.54 -23.22 18.57
C PRO A 435 5.98 -23.55 18.95
N LYS A 436 6.82 -23.71 17.94
CA LYS A 436 8.23 -23.99 18.15
C LYS A 436 8.95 -22.79 18.79
N PRO A 437 9.96 -23.04 19.67
CA PRO A 437 10.61 -21.97 20.43
C PRO A 437 11.46 -21.02 19.59
N TRP A 438 11.85 -21.39 18.39
CA TRP A 438 12.56 -20.51 17.45
C TRP A 438 11.65 -19.61 16.63
N VAL A 439 10.32 -19.77 16.70
CA VAL A 439 9.36 -18.97 15.97
C VAL A 439 9.00 -17.71 16.75
N LYS A 440 9.25 -16.52 16.17
CA LYS A 440 8.71 -15.26 16.70
C LYS A 440 7.22 -15.17 16.35
N LYS A 441 6.37 -15.04 17.37
CA LYS A 441 4.90 -14.93 17.23
C LYS A 441 4.49 -13.49 17.36
N VAL A 442 3.75 -12.97 16.38
CA VAL A 442 3.24 -11.59 16.37
C VAL A 442 1.72 -11.63 16.21
N LEU A 443 1.01 -10.93 17.08
CA LEU A 443 -0.43 -10.66 16.93
C LEU A 443 -0.61 -9.15 16.84
N ALA A 444 -1.16 -8.69 15.71
CA ALA A 444 -1.45 -7.29 15.46
C ALA A 444 -2.89 -7.15 14.95
N PRO A 445 -3.90 -7.01 15.83
CA PRO A 445 -5.27 -6.80 15.40
C PRO A 445 -5.42 -5.50 14.59
N GLY A 446 -6.31 -5.48 13.61
CA GLY A 446 -6.48 -4.34 12.72
C GLY A 446 -7.18 -3.14 13.36
N SER A 447 -7.92 -3.35 14.43
CA SER A 447 -8.54 -2.31 15.23
C SER A 447 -8.72 -2.76 16.68
N ARG A 448 -9.04 -1.82 17.57
CA ARG A 448 -9.40 -2.17 18.95
C ARG A 448 -10.63 -3.06 19.01
N ALA A 449 -11.60 -2.86 18.10
CA ALA A 449 -12.78 -3.73 18.02
C ALA A 449 -12.40 -5.19 17.74
N ALA A 450 -11.43 -5.44 16.85
CA ALA A 450 -10.92 -6.79 16.59
C ALA A 450 -10.22 -7.41 17.82
N GLY A 451 -9.52 -6.60 18.61
CA GLY A 451 -8.94 -7.04 19.89
C GLY A 451 -10.02 -7.39 20.93
N LEU A 452 -11.04 -6.54 21.06
CA LEU A 452 -12.19 -6.75 21.96
C LEU A 452 -13.01 -7.99 21.54
N LEU A 453 -13.14 -8.25 20.24
CA LEU A 453 -13.79 -9.46 19.73
C LEU A 453 -13.14 -10.73 20.31
N LEU A 454 -11.81 -10.83 20.25
CA LEU A 454 -11.07 -11.95 20.82
C LEU A 454 -11.25 -12.07 22.34
N GLU A 455 -11.34 -10.95 23.03
CA GLU A 455 -11.55 -10.92 24.47
C GLU A 455 -12.97 -11.38 24.84
N ARG A 456 -14.02 -10.80 24.22
CA ARG A 456 -15.42 -11.18 24.44
C ARG A 456 -15.69 -12.64 24.09
N ALA A 457 -15.06 -13.16 23.04
CA ALA A 457 -15.12 -14.56 22.62
C ALA A 457 -14.35 -15.53 23.54
N GLY A 458 -13.58 -15.03 24.51
CA GLY A 458 -12.70 -15.86 25.35
C GLY A 458 -11.58 -16.55 24.58
N LEU A 459 -11.19 -16.01 23.40
CA LEU A 459 -10.19 -16.59 22.49
C LEU A 459 -8.81 -15.96 22.62
N ARG A 460 -8.70 -14.83 23.30
CA ARG A 460 -7.43 -14.16 23.59
C ARG A 460 -6.50 -15.05 24.41
N GLY A 461 -6.99 -15.66 25.51
CA GLY A 461 -6.20 -16.53 26.36
C GLY A 461 -5.57 -17.73 25.65
N PRO A 462 -6.30 -18.49 24.80
CA PRO A 462 -5.71 -19.52 23.95
C PRO A 462 -4.57 -19.01 23.05
N LEU A 463 -4.75 -17.87 22.36
CA LEU A 463 -3.68 -17.28 21.53
C LEU A 463 -2.46 -16.89 22.36
N GLU A 464 -2.65 -16.26 23.51
CA GLU A 464 -1.57 -15.88 24.43
C GLU A 464 -0.81 -17.11 24.97
N ARG A 465 -1.50 -18.21 25.27
CA ARG A 465 -0.84 -19.48 25.65
C ARG A 465 0.07 -20.04 24.55
N LEU A 466 -0.25 -19.78 23.29
CA LEU A 466 0.61 -20.10 22.16
C LEU A 466 1.69 -19.02 21.90
N GLY A 467 1.75 -17.98 22.71
CA GLY A 467 2.70 -16.88 22.59
C GLY A 467 2.28 -15.77 21.61
N PHE A 468 1.06 -15.80 21.07
CA PHE A 468 0.50 -14.72 20.27
C PHE A 468 -0.11 -13.65 21.17
N TYR A 469 0.76 -12.86 21.81
CA TYR A 469 0.35 -11.65 22.53
C TYR A 469 0.18 -10.49 21.57
N THR A 470 -0.77 -9.60 21.85
CA THR A 470 -0.95 -8.38 21.07
C THR A 470 0.32 -7.53 21.16
N CYS A 471 0.95 -7.29 20.02
CA CYS A 471 2.17 -6.47 19.92
C CYS A 471 1.87 -5.00 19.63
N GLY A 472 0.72 -4.71 19.01
CA GLY A 472 0.29 -3.36 18.64
C GLY A 472 -0.99 -3.41 17.80
N TYR A 473 -1.51 -2.23 17.48
CA TYR A 473 -2.63 -2.02 16.55
C TYR A 473 -2.11 -1.18 15.37
N GLY A 474 -1.93 -1.78 14.20
CA GLY A 474 -1.37 -1.09 13.04
C GLY A 474 -0.87 -2.06 11.97
N CYS A 475 -0.13 -1.56 10.99
CA CYS A 475 0.33 -2.33 9.84
C CYS A 475 1.39 -3.37 10.20
N MET A 476 2.30 -3.06 11.10
CA MET A 476 3.32 -3.93 11.69
C MET A 476 4.03 -4.88 10.71
N SER A 477 3.87 -6.19 10.85
CA SER A 477 4.57 -7.18 10.02
C SER A 477 4.36 -7.00 8.51
N CYS A 478 3.19 -6.53 8.09
CA CYS A 478 2.90 -6.33 6.67
C CYS A 478 3.77 -5.23 6.02
N ILE A 479 4.27 -4.26 6.79
CA ILE A 479 5.17 -3.19 6.32
C ILE A 479 6.65 -3.46 6.64
N GLY A 480 6.97 -4.60 7.25
CA GLY A 480 8.34 -4.91 7.65
C GLY A 480 8.69 -4.52 9.08
N ASN A 481 7.69 -4.18 9.89
CA ASN A 481 7.85 -3.81 11.29
C ASN A 481 7.62 -5.02 12.23
N SER A 482 8.05 -6.21 11.81
CA SER A 482 8.05 -7.40 12.69
C SER A 482 9.11 -7.35 13.80
N GLY A 483 9.98 -6.34 13.76
CA GLY A 483 11.20 -6.33 14.56
C GLY A 483 12.19 -7.39 14.10
N GLU A 484 13.25 -7.60 14.86
CA GLU A 484 14.27 -8.59 14.55
C GLU A 484 13.74 -10.02 14.73
N ILE A 485 14.31 -10.98 14.00
CA ILE A 485 14.10 -12.40 14.26
C ILE A 485 14.71 -12.78 15.62
N LEU A 486 14.30 -13.90 16.19
CA LEU A 486 14.86 -14.34 17.48
C LEU A 486 16.37 -14.57 17.39
N GLY A 487 17.09 -14.18 18.44
CA GLY A 487 18.55 -14.23 18.51
C GLY A 487 19.15 -15.60 18.22
N CYS A 488 18.43 -16.68 18.51
CA CYS A 488 18.84 -18.05 18.21
C CYS A 488 18.97 -18.35 16.70
N LEU A 489 18.23 -17.64 15.84
CA LEU A 489 18.28 -17.80 14.38
C LEU A 489 19.24 -16.82 13.69
N LYS A 490 19.61 -15.71 14.32
CA LYS A 490 20.51 -14.69 13.75
C LYS A 490 21.82 -15.24 13.17
N PRO A 491 22.54 -16.16 13.86
CA PRO A 491 23.78 -16.72 13.32
C PRO A 491 23.60 -17.49 12.01
N TRP A 492 22.39 -17.94 11.73
CA TRP A 492 22.06 -18.80 10.60
C TRP A 492 21.36 -18.06 9.45
N ALA A 493 21.02 -16.79 9.61
CA ALA A 493 20.21 -16.04 8.66
C ALA A 493 20.80 -15.97 7.23
N SER A 494 22.12 -16.08 7.07
CA SER A 494 22.81 -16.09 5.78
C SER A 494 23.01 -17.49 5.17
N SER A 495 22.88 -18.54 5.98
CA SER A 495 23.16 -19.92 5.55
C SER A 495 21.93 -20.83 5.55
N MET A 496 20.92 -20.51 6.38
CA MET A 496 19.66 -21.23 6.43
C MET A 496 18.58 -20.48 5.62
N GLU A 497 17.91 -21.16 4.73
CA GLU A 497 16.73 -20.61 4.02
C GLU A 497 15.57 -20.46 5.03
N LEU A 498 15.50 -19.31 5.69
CA LEU A 498 14.45 -19.00 6.66
C LEU A 498 13.16 -18.58 5.97
N ALA A 499 12.03 -18.91 6.59
CA ALA A 499 10.71 -18.55 6.09
C ALA A 499 9.92 -17.70 7.08
N SER A 500 8.91 -16.97 6.57
CA SER A 500 7.84 -16.38 7.35
C SER A 500 6.47 -16.83 6.86
N VAL A 501 5.50 -16.92 7.78
CA VAL A 501 4.09 -17.15 7.45
C VAL A 501 3.27 -16.05 8.12
N LEU A 502 2.49 -15.30 7.32
CA LEU A 502 1.75 -14.14 7.82
C LEU A 502 0.39 -14.00 7.16
N SER A 503 -0.56 -13.46 7.90
CA SER A 503 -1.93 -13.18 7.40
C SER A 503 -2.08 -11.79 6.76
N GLY A 504 -0.99 -11.27 6.19
CA GLY A 504 -0.98 -10.01 5.45
C GLY A 504 -1.33 -10.16 3.98
N ASN A 505 -1.10 -9.12 3.19
CA ASN A 505 -1.37 -9.08 1.76
C ASN A 505 -0.12 -8.93 0.88
N ARG A 506 1.04 -8.68 1.46
CA ARG A 506 2.33 -8.51 0.75
C ARG A 506 3.43 -9.33 1.38
N ASN A 507 4.19 -9.98 0.52
CA ASN A 507 5.29 -10.85 0.89
C ASN A 507 6.51 -10.67 -0.02
N PHE A 508 6.73 -9.45 -0.51
CA PHE A 508 7.86 -9.15 -1.39
C PHE A 508 9.20 -9.40 -0.71
N ASP A 509 10.23 -9.70 -1.51
CA ASP A 509 11.57 -9.96 -1.04
C ASP A 509 12.10 -8.80 -0.18
N GLY A 510 12.65 -9.14 0.99
CA GLY A 510 13.18 -8.16 1.94
C GLY A 510 12.15 -7.28 2.65
N ARG A 511 10.85 -7.43 2.35
CA ARG A 511 9.80 -6.60 2.96
C ARG A 511 9.48 -6.98 4.39
N ILE A 512 9.37 -8.28 4.70
CA ILE A 512 8.95 -8.74 6.03
C ILE A 512 10.10 -8.67 7.03
N SER A 513 11.27 -9.15 6.61
CA SER A 513 12.53 -9.06 7.34
C SER A 513 13.67 -9.23 6.34
N PRO A 514 14.80 -8.53 6.51
CA PRO A 514 15.99 -8.77 5.69
C PRO A 514 16.61 -10.15 5.92
N ASP A 515 16.36 -10.75 7.08
CA ASP A 515 16.90 -12.05 7.49
C ASP A 515 16.06 -13.23 6.96
N VAL A 516 14.91 -12.98 6.32
CA VAL A 516 14.00 -14.04 5.87
C VAL A 516 13.95 -14.07 4.34
N ALA A 517 14.29 -15.24 3.79
CA ALA A 517 14.39 -15.42 2.36
C ALA A 517 13.03 -15.65 1.68
N GLN A 518 12.13 -16.40 2.32
CA GLN A 518 10.84 -16.77 1.73
C GLN A 518 9.67 -16.36 2.62
N ASN A 519 8.68 -15.70 2.05
CA ASN A 519 7.55 -15.16 2.78
C ASN A 519 6.24 -15.71 2.21
N TYR A 520 5.38 -16.27 3.08
CA TYR A 520 4.14 -16.91 2.68
C TYR A 520 2.92 -16.24 3.33
N LEU A 521 1.96 -15.88 2.50
CA LEU A 521 0.66 -15.37 2.94
C LEU A 521 -0.28 -16.53 3.21
N ALA A 522 -1.04 -16.46 4.29
CA ALA A 522 -1.96 -17.50 4.72
C ALA A 522 -3.11 -16.93 5.57
N SER A 523 -4.21 -17.67 5.73
CA SER A 523 -5.24 -17.27 6.70
C SER A 523 -4.69 -17.29 8.13
N PRO A 524 -5.28 -16.50 9.07
CA PRO A 524 -4.81 -16.44 10.46
C PRO A 524 -4.79 -17.82 11.16
N ALA A 525 -5.74 -18.69 10.90
CA ALA A 525 -5.79 -20.04 11.43
C ALA A 525 -4.62 -20.90 10.90
N LEU A 526 -4.25 -20.75 9.64
CA LEU A 526 -3.07 -21.40 9.05
C LEU A 526 -1.77 -20.85 9.64
N VAL A 527 -1.70 -19.56 9.95
CA VAL A 527 -0.52 -18.98 10.65
C VAL A 527 -0.31 -19.67 12.01
N VAL A 528 -1.38 -19.90 12.76
CA VAL A 528 -1.30 -20.67 14.01
C VAL A 528 -0.77 -22.08 13.74
N ALA A 529 -1.33 -22.80 12.75
CA ALA A 529 -0.91 -24.15 12.40
C ALA A 529 0.57 -24.24 12.00
N TYR A 530 1.03 -23.37 11.10
CA TYR A 530 2.42 -23.34 10.67
C TYR A 530 3.40 -22.93 11.79
N SER A 531 2.98 -22.09 12.73
CA SER A 531 3.80 -21.75 13.90
C SER A 531 4.07 -22.99 14.80
N ILE A 532 3.11 -23.89 14.88
CA ILE A 532 3.20 -25.16 15.59
C ILE A 532 4.09 -26.13 14.82
N ALA A 533 3.93 -26.25 13.51
CA ALA A 533 4.83 -27.03 12.65
C ALA A 533 6.28 -26.52 12.72
N GLY A 534 6.48 -25.21 12.77
CA GLY A 534 7.79 -24.54 12.88
C GLY A 534 8.61 -24.56 11.59
N THR A 535 8.05 -25.07 10.49
CA THR A 535 8.70 -25.16 9.17
C THR A 535 7.66 -25.05 8.06
N VAL A 536 8.08 -24.56 6.89
CA VAL A 536 7.32 -24.63 5.64
C VAL A 536 7.70 -25.85 4.78
N ASP A 537 8.77 -26.56 5.16
CA ASP A 537 9.17 -27.84 4.55
C ASP A 537 8.33 -29.00 5.12
N VAL A 538 7.02 -28.89 4.96
CA VAL A 538 6.01 -29.84 5.46
C VAL A 538 4.78 -29.81 4.58
N ASP A 539 4.18 -30.95 4.35
CA ASP A 539 2.85 -31.08 3.72
C ASP A 539 1.76 -31.26 4.79
N LEU A 540 1.18 -30.15 5.26
CA LEU A 540 0.15 -30.19 6.30
C LEU A 540 -1.17 -30.84 5.85
N SER A 541 -1.34 -31.22 4.60
CA SER A 541 -2.51 -31.99 4.15
C SER A 541 -2.44 -33.46 4.55
N VAL A 542 -1.23 -33.98 4.78
CA VAL A 542 -0.98 -35.39 5.09
C VAL A 542 0.00 -35.62 6.24
N GLU A 543 0.82 -34.63 6.60
CA GLU A 543 1.76 -34.71 7.72
C GLU A 543 1.17 -34.08 8.98
N PRO A 544 1.38 -34.66 10.17
CA PRO A 544 0.85 -34.10 11.41
C PRO A 544 1.60 -32.84 11.82
N LEU A 545 0.87 -31.91 12.45
CA LEU A 545 1.42 -30.71 13.09
C LEU A 545 2.29 -31.06 14.31
N GLY A 546 1.95 -32.14 14.96
CA GLY A 546 2.60 -32.62 16.18
C GLY A 546 1.88 -33.80 16.79
N THR A 547 2.25 -34.14 18.02
CA THR A 547 1.65 -35.25 18.78
C THR A 547 0.93 -34.68 19.99
N ALA A 548 -0.33 -35.02 20.17
CA ALA A 548 -1.11 -34.63 21.34
C ALA A 548 -0.55 -35.26 22.61
N ALA A 549 -0.92 -34.71 23.76
CA ALA A 549 -0.53 -35.24 25.08
C ALA A 549 -0.94 -36.72 25.30
N CYS A 550 -1.98 -37.20 24.60
CA CYS A 550 -2.41 -38.61 24.60
C CYS A 550 -1.58 -39.51 23.67
N GLY A 551 -0.61 -38.98 22.91
CA GLY A 551 0.24 -39.73 21.97
C GLY A 551 -0.31 -39.83 20.54
N SER A 552 -1.50 -39.29 20.25
CA SER A 552 -2.09 -39.31 18.91
C SER A 552 -1.49 -38.19 18.03
N PRO A 553 -1.28 -38.42 16.71
CA PRO A 553 -0.92 -37.36 15.79
C PRO A 553 -2.08 -36.36 15.66
N VAL A 554 -1.76 -35.07 15.57
CA VAL A 554 -2.74 -34.00 15.35
C VAL A 554 -2.54 -33.45 13.93
N MET A 555 -3.57 -33.55 13.13
CA MET A 555 -3.58 -33.11 11.73
C MET A 555 -4.10 -31.67 11.64
N LEU A 556 -3.87 -31.02 10.51
CA LEU A 556 -4.39 -29.67 10.24
C LEU A 556 -5.91 -29.61 10.44
N ALA A 557 -6.63 -30.60 9.92
CA ALA A 557 -8.10 -30.69 10.03
C ALA A 557 -8.61 -30.73 11.48
N ASP A 558 -7.83 -31.27 12.41
CA ASP A 558 -8.21 -31.35 13.83
C ASP A 558 -8.19 -29.96 14.49
N LEU A 559 -7.41 -29.02 13.95
CA LEU A 559 -7.34 -27.65 14.47
C LEU A 559 -8.35 -26.71 13.82
N MET A 560 -8.71 -26.92 12.55
CA MET A 560 -9.58 -26.01 11.81
C MET A 560 -11.01 -26.05 12.35
N PRO A 561 -11.60 -24.89 12.76
CA PRO A 561 -12.99 -24.84 13.20
C PRO A 561 -13.94 -25.01 12.01
N THR A 562 -15.16 -25.44 12.27
CA THR A 562 -16.23 -25.40 11.27
C THR A 562 -16.88 -24.02 11.20
N ASP A 563 -17.56 -23.73 10.09
CA ASP A 563 -18.24 -22.44 9.91
C ASP A 563 -19.36 -22.26 10.95
N GLU A 564 -20.03 -23.35 11.38
CA GLU A 564 -21.04 -23.31 12.41
C GLU A 564 -20.46 -22.93 13.79
N GLU A 565 -19.26 -23.40 14.12
CA GLU A 565 -18.59 -23.04 15.37
C GLU A 565 -18.20 -21.56 15.34
N VAL A 566 -17.68 -21.07 14.22
CA VAL A 566 -17.34 -19.66 14.04
C VAL A 566 -18.58 -18.78 14.11
N ALA A 567 -19.66 -19.17 13.42
CA ALA A 567 -20.92 -18.45 13.42
C ALA A 567 -21.57 -18.41 14.82
N ALA A 568 -21.49 -19.51 15.57
CA ALA A 568 -22.00 -19.57 16.94
C ALA A 568 -21.29 -18.56 17.84
N VAL A 569 -19.94 -18.48 17.78
CA VAL A 569 -19.20 -17.49 18.56
C VAL A 569 -19.54 -16.08 18.13
N LEU A 570 -19.58 -15.80 16.82
CA LEU A 570 -19.93 -14.47 16.32
C LEU A 570 -21.32 -14.02 16.75
N SER A 571 -22.30 -14.92 16.73
CA SER A 571 -23.67 -14.61 17.15
C SER A 571 -23.79 -14.21 18.62
N GLU A 572 -22.85 -14.62 19.48
CA GLU A 572 -22.83 -14.27 20.89
C GLU A 572 -22.12 -12.96 21.19
N VAL A 573 -21.12 -12.58 20.39
CA VAL A 573 -20.20 -11.50 20.76
C VAL A 573 -20.14 -10.32 19.78
N LEU A 574 -20.66 -10.49 18.56
CA LEU A 574 -20.59 -9.48 17.51
C LEU A 574 -21.88 -8.65 17.50
N ASP A 575 -21.83 -7.48 18.08
CA ASP A 575 -22.91 -6.50 18.09
C ASP A 575 -22.38 -5.05 17.98
N ALA A 576 -23.29 -4.09 17.90
CA ALA A 576 -22.91 -2.68 17.75
C ALA A 576 -22.06 -2.18 18.93
N SER A 577 -22.31 -2.68 20.14
CA SER A 577 -21.57 -2.26 21.33
C SER A 577 -20.08 -2.60 21.26
N LEU A 578 -19.69 -3.63 20.50
CA LEU A 578 -18.31 -3.98 20.26
C LEU A 578 -17.57 -2.85 19.53
N TYR A 579 -18.17 -2.33 18.47
CA TYR A 579 -17.60 -1.25 17.67
C TYR A 579 -17.67 0.10 18.40
N GLU A 580 -18.75 0.37 19.11
CA GLU A 580 -18.89 1.57 19.96
C GLU A 580 -17.79 1.61 21.03
N GLU A 581 -17.55 0.51 21.73
CA GLU A 581 -16.46 0.39 22.71
C GLU A 581 -15.08 0.52 22.04
N GLY A 582 -14.89 -0.17 20.90
CA GLY A 582 -13.63 -0.15 20.15
C GLY A 582 -13.24 1.24 19.64
N THR A 583 -14.22 2.12 19.39
CA THR A 583 -14.00 3.47 18.86
C THR A 583 -14.20 4.58 19.90
N ALA A 584 -14.62 4.26 21.12
CA ALA A 584 -14.95 5.26 22.16
C ALA A 584 -13.82 6.25 22.45
N SER A 585 -12.56 5.82 22.40
CA SER A 585 -11.39 6.67 22.63
C SER A 585 -10.56 6.91 21.36
N LEU A 586 -11.15 6.73 20.18
CA LEU A 586 -10.44 6.77 18.89
C LEU A 586 -9.61 8.04 18.69
N MET A 587 -10.10 9.19 19.16
CA MET A 587 -9.46 10.50 18.97
C MET A 587 -8.63 10.95 20.16
N GLU A 588 -8.71 10.27 21.30
CA GLU A 588 -8.06 10.72 22.54
C GLU A 588 -6.58 10.32 22.60
N GLY A 589 -6.25 9.14 22.09
CA GLY A 589 -4.92 8.53 22.21
C GLY A 589 -4.58 8.15 23.66
N ASP A 590 -3.35 7.70 23.85
CA ASP A 590 -2.81 7.36 25.16
C ASP A 590 -2.37 8.58 25.96
N ALA A 591 -1.84 8.34 27.17
CA ALA A 591 -1.36 9.42 28.05
C ALA A 591 -0.20 10.19 27.40
N THR A 592 0.70 9.51 26.70
CA THR A 592 1.88 10.11 26.05
C THR A 592 1.44 11.07 24.94
N TRP A 593 0.52 10.61 24.07
CA TRP A 593 -0.04 11.45 23.03
C TRP A 593 -0.75 12.69 23.57
N ARG A 594 -1.53 12.54 24.66
CA ARG A 594 -2.25 13.67 25.28
C ARG A 594 -1.34 14.73 25.88
N LEU A 595 -0.13 14.34 26.33
CA LEU A 595 0.85 15.26 26.90
C LEU A 595 1.64 16.07 25.85
N ILE A 596 1.53 15.72 24.56
CA ILE A 596 2.18 16.49 23.50
C ILE A 596 1.44 17.81 23.34
N GLU A 597 2.12 18.90 23.62
CA GLU A 597 1.61 20.25 23.42
C GLU A 597 1.96 20.75 22.01
N ALA A 598 1.02 21.35 21.31
CA ALA A 598 1.22 22.02 20.04
C ALA A 598 0.37 23.26 19.93
N ALA A 599 1.00 24.40 19.69
CA ALA A 599 0.31 25.64 19.42
C ALA A 599 0.08 25.79 17.91
N PRO A 600 -1.13 26.19 17.47
CA PRO A 600 -1.39 26.47 16.06
C PRO A 600 -0.56 27.65 15.57
N SER A 601 -0.06 27.58 14.34
CA SER A 601 0.68 28.68 13.72
C SER A 601 0.49 28.66 12.20
N ALA A 602 0.64 29.81 11.56
CA ALA A 602 0.48 29.93 10.11
C ALA A 602 1.55 29.16 9.34
N THR A 603 2.80 29.16 9.84
CA THR A 603 3.93 28.39 9.31
C THR A 603 4.50 27.51 10.40
N PHE A 604 5.17 26.41 9.99
CA PHE A 604 5.80 25.50 10.95
C PHE A 604 7.15 26.07 11.42
N PRO A 605 7.46 26.02 12.72
CA PRO A 605 8.74 26.45 13.24
C PRO A 605 9.79 25.36 13.06
N TRP A 606 10.36 25.26 11.86
CA TRP A 606 11.35 24.22 11.50
C TRP A 606 12.55 24.24 12.45
N ASP A 607 12.86 23.07 13.00
CA ASP A 607 14.09 22.88 13.78
C ASP A 607 15.23 22.45 12.83
N PRO A 608 16.30 23.23 12.70
CA PRO A 608 17.42 22.88 11.84
C PRO A 608 18.19 21.64 12.32
N ASP A 609 18.05 21.25 13.60
CA ASP A 609 18.73 20.09 14.17
C ASP A 609 17.85 18.83 14.14
N SER A 610 16.57 18.95 13.75
CA SER A 610 15.67 17.80 13.63
C SER A 610 16.23 16.76 12.65
N THR A 611 16.14 15.49 13.05
CA THR A 611 16.51 14.35 12.21
C THR A 611 15.28 13.62 11.65
N TYR A 612 14.06 14.07 11.95
CA TYR A 612 12.79 13.49 11.48
C TYR A 612 11.98 14.44 10.59
N ILE A 613 11.98 15.75 10.88
CA ILE A 613 11.13 16.75 10.20
C ILE A 613 12.00 17.86 9.64
N ARG A 614 12.17 17.89 8.32
CA ARG A 614 12.99 18.86 7.61
C ARG A 614 12.18 19.54 6.52
N ARG A 615 12.39 20.84 6.32
CA ARG A 615 11.75 21.60 5.25
C ARG A 615 12.20 21.08 3.89
N PRO A 616 11.30 20.50 3.05
CA PRO A 616 11.68 19.99 1.75
C PRO A 616 11.94 21.13 0.75
N PRO A 617 12.86 20.92 -0.23
CA PRO A 617 13.30 21.99 -1.14
C PRO A 617 12.50 22.05 -2.45
N TYR A 618 11.35 21.40 -2.57
CA TYR A 618 10.64 21.21 -3.84
C TYR A 618 10.23 22.52 -4.52
N PHE A 619 9.94 23.57 -3.76
CA PHE A 619 9.52 24.87 -4.30
C PHE A 619 10.71 25.74 -4.76
N GLU A 620 11.92 25.40 -4.34
CA GLU A 620 13.16 26.06 -4.75
C GLU A 620 13.80 25.41 -5.97
N ILE A 621 13.70 24.08 -6.08
CA ILE A 621 14.33 23.31 -7.17
C ILE A 621 13.42 23.09 -8.37
N ALA A 622 12.13 23.43 -8.27
CA ALA A 622 11.17 23.27 -9.36
C ALA A 622 11.56 24.17 -10.55
N GLU A 623 11.75 23.55 -11.69
CA GLU A 623 12.06 24.22 -12.94
C GLU A 623 10.87 24.13 -13.89
N ALA A 624 10.19 25.26 -14.10
CA ALA A 624 9.12 25.35 -15.10
C ALA A 624 9.70 25.21 -16.52
N CYS A 625 9.25 24.20 -17.26
CA CYS A 625 9.76 23.94 -18.59
C CYS A 625 8.66 23.45 -19.53
N ARG A 626 8.42 24.18 -20.61
CA ARG A 626 7.43 23.79 -21.64
C ARG A 626 7.95 22.75 -22.61
N THR A 627 9.27 22.73 -22.81
CA THR A 627 9.92 21.81 -23.74
C THR A 627 10.95 21.00 -22.97
N PHE A 628 10.73 19.71 -22.83
CA PHE A 628 11.69 18.80 -22.22
C PHE A 628 12.69 18.30 -23.26
N SER A 629 13.97 18.33 -22.93
CA SER A 629 15.04 17.66 -23.68
C SER A 629 16.17 17.31 -22.73
N LEU A 630 16.98 16.32 -23.06
CA LEU A 630 18.18 15.98 -22.31
C LEU A 630 19.38 15.90 -23.25
N GLU A 631 20.50 16.46 -22.80
CA GLU A 631 21.79 16.32 -23.48
C GLU A 631 22.84 15.82 -22.50
N GLY A 632 23.58 14.81 -22.90
CA GLY A 632 24.74 14.33 -22.14
C GLY A 632 24.39 13.66 -20.80
N ALA A 633 23.18 13.18 -20.61
CA ALA A 633 22.75 12.53 -19.36
C ALA A 633 23.49 11.20 -19.12
N ARG A 634 23.65 10.85 -17.86
CA ARG A 634 24.24 9.58 -17.44
C ARG A 634 23.19 8.71 -16.73
N CYS A 635 23.34 7.39 -16.90
CA CYS A 635 22.53 6.43 -16.17
C CYS A 635 23.05 6.33 -14.72
N LEU A 636 22.18 6.63 -13.76
CA LEU A 636 22.50 6.50 -12.34
C LEU A 636 22.44 5.03 -11.91
N VAL A 637 21.39 4.32 -12.35
CA VAL A 637 21.17 2.90 -12.08
C VAL A 637 20.54 2.21 -13.30
N ASP A 638 21.00 1.00 -13.62
CA ASP A 638 20.43 0.11 -14.65
C ASP A 638 19.81 -1.11 -13.98
N LEU A 639 18.47 -1.16 -14.00
CA LEU A 639 17.65 -2.07 -13.21
C LEU A 639 16.90 -3.07 -14.11
N GLY A 640 16.55 -4.22 -13.53
CA GLY A 640 15.77 -5.25 -14.22
C GLY A 640 14.25 -5.02 -14.20
N ASP A 641 13.51 -6.08 -14.49
CA ASP A 641 12.05 -6.14 -14.40
C ASP A 641 11.56 -6.14 -12.93
N PHE A 642 10.32 -5.69 -12.70
CA PHE A 642 9.66 -5.75 -11.38
C PHE A 642 10.39 -5.02 -10.25
N VAL A 643 11.02 -3.92 -10.55
CA VAL A 643 11.58 -3.05 -9.52
C VAL A 643 10.44 -2.39 -8.76
N THR A 644 10.33 -2.70 -7.49
CA THR A 644 9.24 -2.19 -6.64
C THR A 644 9.58 -0.82 -6.07
N THR A 645 8.56 -0.11 -5.60
CA THR A 645 8.76 1.13 -4.84
C THR A 645 9.56 0.91 -3.54
N ASP A 646 9.58 -0.32 -2.99
CA ASP A 646 10.45 -0.71 -1.87
C ASP A 646 11.94 -0.80 -2.27
N HIS A 647 12.23 -1.14 -3.52
CA HIS A 647 13.59 -1.11 -4.05
C HIS A 647 14.09 0.33 -4.28
N ILE A 648 13.20 1.21 -4.75
CA ILE A 648 13.55 2.61 -5.07
C ILE A 648 13.65 3.44 -3.78
N SER A 649 12.65 3.34 -2.90
CA SER A 649 12.58 4.07 -1.64
C SER A 649 12.17 3.11 -0.52
N PRO A 650 13.11 2.50 0.19
CA PRO A 650 12.84 1.55 1.25
C PRO A 650 12.04 2.18 2.41
N ALA A 651 11.30 1.35 3.14
CA ALA A 651 10.62 1.75 4.36
C ALA A 651 11.23 1.12 5.61
N GLY A 652 12.03 0.05 5.43
CA GLY A 652 12.62 -0.75 6.51
C GLY A 652 13.77 -0.05 7.22
N ALA A 653 14.52 -0.84 8.00
CA ALA A 653 15.65 -0.37 8.79
C ALA A 653 16.74 0.29 7.94
N ILE A 654 17.39 1.31 8.50
CA ILE A 654 18.53 1.99 7.89
C ILE A 654 19.77 1.14 8.17
N ALA A 655 20.41 0.65 7.10
CA ALA A 655 21.59 -0.20 7.22
C ALA A 655 22.80 0.58 7.75
N ALA A 656 23.56 -0.04 8.66
CA ALA A 656 24.82 0.53 9.14
C ALA A 656 25.80 0.75 7.96
N GLY A 657 26.53 1.85 8.00
CA GLY A 657 27.49 2.22 6.96
C GLY A 657 26.85 2.74 5.66
N SER A 658 25.54 2.87 5.58
CA SER A 658 24.85 3.54 4.45
C SER A 658 25.03 5.05 4.53
N PRO A 659 24.89 5.79 3.39
CA PRO A 659 24.93 7.26 3.41
C PRO A 659 23.92 7.89 4.36
N ALA A 660 22.74 7.28 4.52
CA ALA A 660 21.73 7.73 5.49
C ALA A 660 22.17 7.49 6.94
N ALA A 661 22.85 6.36 7.23
CA ALA A 661 23.41 6.09 8.53
C ALA A 661 24.51 7.11 8.88
N ALA A 662 25.45 7.36 7.99
CA ALA A 662 26.51 8.35 8.17
C ALA A 662 25.93 9.75 8.45
N TYR A 663 24.89 10.16 7.70
CA TYR A 663 24.17 11.42 7.95
C TYR A 663 23.59 11.51 9.35
N LEU A 664 23.02 10.41 9.87
CA LEU A 664 22.43 10.36 11.22
C LEU A 664 23.51 10.35 12.30
N GLU A 665 24.58 9.58 12.10
CA GLU A 665 25.75 9.53 13.01
C GLU A 665 26.43 10.89 13.14
N ASP A 666 26.61 11.63 12.04
CA ASP A 666 27.17 12.99 12.03
C ASP A 666 26.31 13.98 12.83
N ARG A 667 25.02 13.67 13.02
CA ARG A 667 24.07 14.43 13.87
C ARG A 667 23.87 13.85 15.26
N GLY A 668 24.74 12.90 15.66
CA GLY A 668 24.75 12.33 17.01
C GLY A 668 23.61 11.36 17.27
N VAL A 669 23.02 10.76 16.24
CA VAL A 669 22.02 9.70 16.40
C VAL A 669 22.72 8.36 16.45
N ASP A 670 22.60 7.65 17.57
CA ASP A 670 23.19 6.32 17.76
C ASP A 670 22.52 5.29 16.83
N PRO A 671 23.23 4.24 16.38
CA PRO A 671 22.72 3.23 15.46
C PRO A 671 21.42 2.53 15.92
N ASP A 672 21.28 2.29 17.22
CA ASP A 672 20.06 1.70 17.82
C ASP A 672 18.85 2.64 17.78
N ARG A 673 19.07 3.92 17.45
CA ARG A 673 18.06 4.98 17.34
C ARG A 673 17.80 5.44 15.92
N PHE A 674 18.39 4.80 14.90
CA PHE A 674 18.17 5.17 13.49
C PHE A 674 16.71 5.09 13.10
N ASN A 675 15.96 4.13 13.67
CA ASN A 675 14.61 3.82 13.28
C ASN A 675 14.58 3.35 11.81
N THR A 676 13.49 3.56 11.11
CA THR A 676 13.30 3.11 9.73
C THR A 676 13.26 4.29 8.76
N TYR A 677 13.55 4.03 7.48
CA TYR A 677 13.33 5.01 6.42
C TYR A 677 11.87 5.50 6.40
N GLY A 678 10.90 4.59 6.64
CA GLY A 678 9.49 4.93 6.72
C GLY A 678 9.20 6.00 7.77
N ALA A 679 9.77 5.86 8.96
CA ALA A 679 9.62 6.81 10.05
C ALA A 679 10.31 8.17 9.78
N ARG A 680 11.32 8.19 8.90
CA ARG A 680 12.10 9.41 8.59
C ARG A 680 11.68 10.11 7.29
N ARG A 681 10.58 9.71 6.69
CA ARG A 681 10.08 10.32 5.43
C ARG A 681 9.78 11.81 5.49
N GLY A 682 9.61 12.39 6.67
CA GLY A 682 9.55 13.84 6.87
C GLY A 682 10.91 14.54 6.78
N ASN A 683 12.01 13.79 6.61
CA ASN A 683 13.36 14.32 6.43
C ASN A 683 13.89 13.95 5.03
N HIS A 684 13.82 14.91 4.11
CA HIS A 684 14.27 14.72 2.73
C HIS A 684 15.76 14.34 2.63
N GLU A 685 16.62 14.82 3.53
CA GLU A 685 18.05 14.54 3.50
C GLU A 685 18.37 13.07 3.82
N VAL A 686 17.60 12.43 4.71
CA VAL A 686 17.69 10.98 4.95
C VAL A 686 17.15 10.21 3.76
N MET A 687 16.00 10.64 3.22
CA MET A 687 15.32 9.91 2.16
C MET A 687 16.06 9.97 0.82
N GLU A 688 16.69 11.08 0.50
CA GLU A 688 17.54 11.23 -0.68
C GLU A 688 18.72 10.26 -0.63
N ARG A 689 19.38 10.14 0.55
CA ARG A 689 20.47 9.17 0.81
C ARG A 689 19.98 7.72 0.86
N GLY A 690 18.69 7.53 1.18
CA GLY A 690 18.01 6.22 1.20
C GLY A 690 17.45 5.80 -0.15
N THR A 691 17.49 6.66 -1.16
CA THR A 691 17.01 6.33 -2.50
C THR A 691 17.90 5.28 -3.14
N PHE A 692 17.29 4.19 -3.63
CA PHE A 692 17.96 2.97 -4.11
C PHE A 692 18.79 2.22 -3.05
N ALA A 693 18.54 2.45 -1.75
CA ALA A 693 19.30 1.84 -0.67
C ALA A 693 18.80 0.45 -0.22
N ASN A 694 17.90 -0.17 -0.97
CA ASN A 694 17.44 -1.53 -0.65
C ASN A 694 18.59 -2.54 -0.82
N VAL A 695 18.89 -3.31 0.23
CA VAL A 695 20.02 -4.26 0.28
C VAL A 695 19.92 -5.39 -0.76
N LYS A 696 18.74 -5.63 -1.32
CA LYS A 696 18.50 -6.65 -2.36
C LYS A 696 18.41 -6.06 -3.77
N LEU A 697 18.59 -4.76 -3.94
CA LEU A 697 18.58 -4.12 -5.25
C LEU A 697 19.70 -4.67 -6.12
N GLU A 698 19.36 -5.09 -7.33
CA GLU A 698 20.35 -5.51 -8.34
C GLU A 698 20.51 -4.38 -9.36
N ASN A 699 21.67 -3.77 -9.37
CA ASN A 699 22.05 -2.74 -10.32
C ASN A 699 23.13 -3.30 -11.27
N ARG A 700 22.83 -3.40 -12.55
CA ARG A 700 23.78 -3.95 -13.55
C ARG A 700 25.06 -3.16 -13.63
N LEU A 701 25.02 -1.85 -13.40
CA LEU A 701 26.22 -1.01 -13.34
C LEU A 701 27.17 -1.39 -12.20
N ALA A 702 26.64 -2.01 -11.14
CA ALA A 702 27.43 -2.49 -9.99
C ALA A 702 28.19 -3.80 -10.29
N GLY A 703 28.00 -4.42 -11.46
CA GLY A 703 28.80 -5.58 -11.86
C GLY A 703 28.49 -6.86 -11.07
N GLY A 704 27.29 -6.97 -10.47
CA GLY A 704 26.84 -8.13 -9.68
C GLY A 704 26.79 -7.88 -8.18
N GLU A 705 27.26 -6.74 -7.69
CA GLU A 705 27.07 -6.33 -6.30
C GLU A 705 25.61 -5.90 -6.08
N ARG A 706 25.05 -6.28 -4.92
CA ARG A 706 23.68 -5.92 -4.52
C ARG A 706 23.69 -4.77 -3.52
N GLY A 707 22.58 -4.06 -3.47
CA GLY A 707 22.37 -2.97 -2.52
C GLY A 707 22.51 -1.60 -3.14
N CYS A 708 22.83 -0.60 -2.32
CA CYS A 708 22.94 0.81 -2.71
C CYS A 708 24.28 1.12 -3.43
N VAL A 709 24.61 0.34 -4.46
CA VAL A 709 25.90 0.47 -5.17
C VAL A 709 25.65 0.74 -6.65
N THR A 710 26.45 1.64 -7.21
CA THR A 710 26.48 1.94 -8.65
C THR A 710 27.91 2.22 -9.10
N ARG A 711 28.09 2.31 -10.39
CA ARG A 711 29.34 2.78 -10.99
C ARG A 711 29.19 4.24 -11.36
N ASP A 712 30.01 5.08 -10.75
CA ASP A 712 30.19 6.43 -11.24
C ASP A 712 30.86 6.39 -12.63
N LEU A 713 30.16 6.85 -13.65
CA LEU A 713 30.65 6.81 -15.03
C LEU A 713 31.59 7.97 -15.37
N LEU A 714 31.80 8.96 -14.49
CA LEU A 714 32.79 10.00 -14.63
C LEU A 714 34.16 9.51 -14.17
N THR A 715 34.21 8.85 -13.01
CA THR A 715 35.47 8.34 -12.45
C THR A 715 35.75 6.91 -12.84
N GLY A 716 34.72 6.09 -13.03
CA GLY A 716 34.78 4.64 -13.26
C GLY A 716 34.73 3.81 -11.98
N ASP A 717 34.65 4.41 -10.82
CA ASP A 717 34.69 3.75 -9.52
C ASP A 717 33.32 3.18 -9.13
N LEU A 718 33.32 2.11 -8.32
CA LEU A 718 32.13 1.64 -7.60
C LEU A 718 31.97 2.46 -6.33
N THR A 719 30.78 3.02 -6.16
CA THR A 719 30.46 3.85 -5.01
C THR A 719 28.98 3.72 -4.63
N SER A 720 28.53 4.38 -3.57
CA SER A 720 27.12 4.43 -3.28
C SER A 720 26.33 5.19 -4.36
N VAL A 721 25.06 4.87 -4.54
CA VAL A 721 24.20 5.62 -5.49
C VAL A 721 24.13 7.10 -5.12
N TRP A 722 24.09 7.40 -3.81
CA TRP A 722 24.14 8.78 -3.31
C TRP A 722 25.42 9.52 -3.69
N ASP A 723 26.58 8.93 -3.43
CA ASP A 723 27.87 9.59 -3.71
C ASP A 723 28.06 9.82 -5.21
N ALA A 724 27.64 8.87 -6.05
CA ALA A 724 27.63 9.05 -7.50
C ALA A 724 26.71 10.21 -7.93
N ALA A 725 25.50 10.29 -7.36
CA ALA A 725 24.55 11.37 -7.66
C ALA A 725 25.12 12.74 -7.27
N GLU A 726 25.84 12.85 -6.13
CA GLU A 726 26.51 14.07 -5.70
C GLU A 726 27.65 14.46 -6.65
N ASP A 727 28.43 13.48 -7.14
CA ASP A 727 29.50 13.76 -8.11
C ASP A 727 28.92 14.27 -9.43
N TYR A 728 27.88 13.63 -9.96
CA TYR A 728 27.17 14.10 -11.15
C TYR A 728 26.58 15.51 -10.96
N ARG A 729 26.00 15.79 -9.80
CA ARG A 729 25.44 17.11 -9.47
C ARG A 729 26.54 18.17 -9.45
N ALA A 730 27.70 17.88 -8.86
CA ALA A 730 28.85 18.78 -8.82
C ALA A 730 29.36 19.11 -10.22
N HIS A 731 29.23 18.21 -11.18
CA HIS A 731 29.62 18.39 -12.58
C HIS A 731 28.50 18.89 -13.48
N GLY A 732 27.28 19.12 -12.96
CA GLY A 732 26.15 19.59 -13.76
C GLY A 732 25.63 18.55 -14.77
N VAL A 733 25.84 17.26 -14.52
CA VAL A 733 25.46 16.17 -15.42
C VAL A 733 24.03 15.69 -15.05
N PRO A 734 23.04 15.78 -15.97
CA PRO A 734 21.70 15.28 -15.72
C PRO A 734 21.69 13.74 -15.68
N LEU A 735 20.73 13.18 -14.93
CA LEU A 735 20.64 11.75 -14.70
C LEU A 735 19.39 11.13 -15.28
N VAL A 736 19.52 9.87 -15.70
CA VAL A 736 18.41 8.99 -16.07
C VAL A 736 18.49 7.69 -15.30
N VAL A 737 17.35 7.04 -15.13
CA VAL A 737 17.25 5.66 -14.66
C VAL A 737 16.89 4.78 -15.85
N LEU A 738 17.56 3.66 -16.01
CA LEU A 738 17.21 2.61 -16.95
C LEU A 738 16.58 1.44 -16.19
N ALA A 739 15.40 0.95 -16.62
CA ALA A 739 14.69 -0.11 -15.94
C ALA A 739 13.95 -1.04 -16.90
N GLY A 740 13.61 -2.23 -16.44
CA GLY A 740 12.82 -3.19 -17.18
C GLY A 740 11.31 -2.93 -17.08
N ARG A 741 10.52 -4.01 -17.20
CA ARG A 741 9.05 -3.95 -17.15
C ARG A 741 8.53 -3.81 -15.73
N MET A 742 7.35 -3.15 -15.61
CA MET A 742 6.61 -2.98 -14.35
C MET A 742 7.44 -2.20 -13.30
N TYR A 743 8.14 -1.15 -13.74
CA TYR A 743 8.90 -0.28 -12.86
C TYR A 743 7.96 0.46 -11.90
N GLY A 744 8.28 0.44 -10.60
CA GLY A 744 7.51 1.09 -9.56
C GLY A 744 6.34 0.28 -9.01
N SER A 745 6.32 -1.06 -9.21
CA SER A 745 5.32 -1.95 -8.60
C SER A 745 5.28 -1.82 -7.07
N GLY A 746 4.15 -2.09 -6.46
CA GLY A 746 4.01 -2.19 -5.01
C GLY A 746 3.28 -1.03 -4.37
N SER A 747 3.82 -0.48 -3.27
CA SER A 747 3.16 0.57 -2.49
C SER A 747 3.08 1.90 -3.20
N SER A 748 2.04 2.68 -2.90
CA SER A 748 1.90 4.07 -3.34
C SER A 748 2.89 4.98 -2.59
N ARG A 749 4.11 5.11 -3.10
CA ARG A 749 5.18 5.92 -2.49
C ARG A 749 5.64 7.02 -3.43
N ASP A 750 5.29 8.25 -3.09
CA ASP A 750 5.81 9.44 -3.75
C ASP A 750 7.33 9.61 -3.59
N TRP A 751 7.90 9.15 -2.47
CA TRP A 751 9.35 9.13 -2.27
C TRP A 751 10.12 8.31 -3.31
N ALA A 752 9.46 7.36 -3.99
CA ALA A 752 10.06 6.68 -5.14
C ALA A 752 10.22 7.60 -6.37
N ALA A 753 9.63 8.79 -6.37
CA ALA A 753 9.83 9.85 -7.34
C ALA A 753 10.57 11.06 -6.73
N LYS A 754 10.20 11.48 -5.51
CA LYS A 754 10.87 12.57 -4.78
C LYS A 754 12.37 12.33 -4.60
N GLY A 755 12.75 11.12 -4.19
CA GLY A 755 14.15 10.76 -3.99
C GLY A 755 14.99 10.83 -5.26
N PRO A 756 14.61 10.17 -6.36
CA PRO A 756 15.28 10.32 -7.65
C PRO A 756 15.36 11.75 -8.16
N LEU A 757 14.29 12.55 -8.00
CA LEU A 757 14.34 13.99 -8.36
C LEU A 757 15.45 14.72 -7.60
N LEU A 758 15.51 14.51 -6.26
CA LEU A 758 16.52 15.12 -5.41
C LEU A 758 17.93 14.66 -5.78
N GLN A 759 18.11 13.44 -6.27
CA GLN A 759 19.39 12.94 -6.80
C GLN A 759 19.72 13.47 -8.20
N GLY A 760 18.83 14.24 -8.85
CA GLY A 760 19.07 14.83 -10.16
C GLY A 760 18.54 14.01 -11.35
N VAL A 761 17.72 12.99 -11.10
CA VAL A 761 17.08 12.21 -12.18
C VAL A 761 16.01 13.07 -12.87
N ARG A 762 16.10 13.17 -14.21
CA ARG A 762 15.20 13.97 -15.06
C ARG A 762 14.22 13.10 -15.88
N ALA A 763 14.63 11.88 -16.19
CA ALA A 763 13.79 10.94 -16.91
C ALA A 763 14.05 9.50 -16.44
N VAL A 764 13.05 8.66 -16.61
CA VAL A 764 13.16 7.22 -16.41
C VAL A 764 12.83 6.53 -17.71
N VAL A 765 13.76 5.72 -18.23
CA VAL A 765 13.57 4.88 -19.42
C VAL A 765 13.25 3.46 -18.94
N ALA A 766 12.07 2.97 -19.21
CA ALA A 766 11.65 1.66 -18.73
C ALA A 766 10.87 0.86 -19.78
N GLY A 767 10.85 -0.46 -19.60
CA GLY A 767 10.04 -1.36 -20.44
C GLY A 767 8.54 -1.18 -20.24
N SER A 768 8.11 -0.85 -19.03
CA SER A 768 6.76 -0.38 -18.68
C SER A 768 6.71 0.14 -17.25
N PHE A 769 5.66 0.89 -16.92
CA PHE A 769 5.46 1.51 -15.61
C PHE A 769 4.22 0.99 -14.91
N GLU A 770 4.27 0.89 -13.59
CA GLU A 770 3.06 0.76 -12.77
C GLU A 770 2.36 2.11 -12.63
N ARG A 771 1.02 2.09 -12.58
CA ARG A 771 0.16 3.28 -12.68
C ARG A 771 0.54 4.38 -11.68
N ILE A 772 0.54 4.06 -10.39
CA ILE A 772 0.75 5.04 -9.32
C ILE A 772 2.15 5.65 -9.42
N HIS A 773 3.17 4.82 -9.71
CA HIS A 773 4.54 5.32 -9.80
C HIS A 773 4.77 6.21 -11.02
N ARG A 774 4.14 5.88 -12.17
CA ARG A 774 4.17 6.74 -13.36
C ARG A 774 3.59 8.13 -13.04
N SER A 775 2.41 8.19 -12.39
CA SER A 775 1.80 9.46 -11.98
C SER A 775 2.70 10.23 -11.00
N ASN A 776 3.34 9.53 -10.05
CA ASN A 776 4.27 10.16 -9.12
C ASN A 776 5.50 10.78 -9.83
N LEU A 777 6.06 10.10 -10.84
CA LEU A 777 7.17 10.62 -11.63
C LEU A 777 6.76 11.93 -12.32
N VAL A 778 5.64 11.92 -13.04
CA VAL A 778 5.08 13.10 -13.71
C VAL A 778 4.79 14.21 -12.69
N GLY A 779 4.14 13.88 -11.58
CA GLY A 779 3.83 14.80 -10.51
C GLY A 779 5.06 15.47 -9.89
N MET A 780 6.23 14.81 -9.94
CA MET A 780 7.49 15.39 -9.48
C MET A 780 8.32 16.02 -10.60
N GLY A 781 7.82 16.10 -11.83
CA GLY A 781 8.57 16.70 -12.95
C GLY A 781 9.59 15.76 -13.59
N ILE A 782 9.52 14.46 -13.33
CA ILE A 782 10.37 13.45 -13.99
C ILE A 782 9.59 12.86 -15.17
N VAL A 783 10.20 12.82 -16.35
CA VAL A 783 9.55 12.33 -17.57
C VAL A 783 9.67 10.80 -17.68
N PRO A 784 8.54 10.05 -17.67
CA PRO A 784 8.55 8.60 -17.91
C PRO A 784 8.63 8.32 -19.40
N LEU A 785 9.63 7.56 -19.82
CA LEU A 785 9.91 7.17 -21.21
C LEU A 785 9.77 5.65 -21.34
N GLU A 786 8.72 5.19 -22.00
CA GLU A 786 8.46 3.76 -22.21
C GLU A 786 9.06 3.27 -23.53
N LEU A 787 9.90 2.25 -23.47
CA LEU A 787 10.55 1.66 -24.63
C LEU A 787 9.54 1.12 -25.66
N VAL A 788 9.72 1.48 -26.92
CA VAL A 788 8.86 1.04 -28.05
C VAL A 788 9.54 -0.04 -28.88
N ASP A 789 10.84 0.07 -29.08
CA ASP A 789 11.60 -0.74 -30.06
C ASP A 789 12.16 -2.06 -29.47
N GLY A 790 11.76 -2.44 -28.26
CA GLY A 790 12.23 -3.62 -27.57
C GLY A 790 12.54 -3.36 -26.10
N ASP A 791 13.37 -4.20 -25.50
CA ASP A 791 13.91 -4.00 -24.15
C ASP A 791 15.38 -3.51 -24.20
N ALA A 792 15.90 -3.07 -23.08
CA ALA A 792 17.26 -2.55 -22.98
C ALA A 792 18.31 -3.56 -23.47
N ALA A 793 18.12 -4.83 -23.18
CA ALA A 793 19.05 -5.89 -23.58
C ALA A 793 19.05 -6.12 -25.10
N SER A 794 17.89 -6.14 -25.75
CA SER A 794 17.74 -6.29 -27.20
C SER A 794 18.27 -5.07 -27.96
N LEU A 795 18.22 -3.89 -27.37
CA LEU A 795 18.79 -2.65 -27.88
C LEU A 795 20.31 -2.57 -27.63
N GLY A 796 20.88 -3.45 -26.82
CA GLY A 796 22.28 -3.47 -26.46
C GLY A 796 22.70 -2.32 -25.54
N LEU A 797 21.76 -1.85 -24.71
CA LEU A 797 22.03 -0.86 -23.66
C LEU A 797 22.60 -1.58 -22.44
N ASP A 798 23.65 -1.02 -21.86
CA ASP A 798 24.31 -1.52 -20.65
C ASP A 798 24.40 -0.48 -19.52
N GLY A 799 23.74 0.67 -19.72
CA GLY A 799 23.72 1.78 -18.79
C GLY A 799 24.97 2.67 -18.82
N SER A 800 26.00 2.31 -19.59
CA SER A 800 27.25 3.14 -19.68
C SER A 800 27.16 4.26 -20.71
N GLU A 801 26.08 4.33 -21.46
CA GLU A 801 25.85 5.30 -22.52
C GLU A 801 25.79 6.75 -21.99
N VAL A 802 26.16 7.68 -22.86
CA VAL A 802 25.76 9.08 -22.74
C VAL A 802 24.41 9.22 -23.45
N ILE A 803 23.39 9.55 -22.68
CA ILE A 803 22.01 9.61 -23.17
C ILE A 803 21.62 11.04 -23.53
N SER A 804 20.99 11.18 -24.70
CA SER A 804 20.33 12.42 -25.12
C SER A 804 18.90 12.10 -25.56
N VAL A 805 17.95 13.00 -25.25
CA VAL A 805 16.53 12.87 -25.59
C VAL A 805 16.15 14.08 -26.44
N ASP A 806 15.57 13.82 -27.62
CA ASP A 806 15.05 14.85 -28.51
C ASP A 806 13.98 15.71 -27.80
N PRO A 807 13.79 16.97 -28.22
CA PRO A 807 12.82 17.86 -27.62
C PRO A 807 11.37 17.33 -27.70
N VAL A 808 10.64 17.44 -26.58
CA VAL A 808 9.21 17.17 -26.45
C VAL A 808 8.52 18.42 -25.94
N ASP A 809 7.56 18.95 -26.68
CA ASP A 809 6.77 20.11 -26.29
C ASP A 809 5.49 19.69 -25.54
N PHE A 810 5.24 20.32 -24.39
CA PHE A 810 4.05 20.13 -23.56
C PHE A 810 3.11 21.34 -23.59
N SER A 811 3.35 22.34 -24.45
CA SER A 811 2.51 23.55 -24.54
C SER A 811 1.05 23.27 -24.88
N GLY A 812 0.77 22.15 -25.56
CA GLY A 812 -0.57 21.65 -25.85
C GLY A 812 -1.18 20.74 -24.75
N GLY A 813 -0.51 20.57 -23.64
CA GLY A 813 -0.89 19.65 -22.57
C GLY A 813 -0.41 18.21 -22.77
N LEU A 814 -0.61 17.65 -23.96
CA LEU A 814 -0.07 16.32 -24.30
C LEU A 814 1.32 16.45 -24.96
N PRO A 815 2.17 15.39 -24.87
CA PRO A 815 3.51 15.43 -25.44
C PRO A 815 3.46 15.49 -26.98
N ASP A 816 4.23 16.39 -27.54
CA ASP A 816 4.45 16.51 -29.00
C ASP A 816 5.95 16.54 -29.29
N PRO A 817 6.52 15.48 -29.90
CA PRO A 817 5.87 14.23 -30.30
C PRO A 817 5.55 13.29 -29.12
N ALA A 818 4.48 12.49 -29.24
CA ALA A 818 4.11 11.46 -28.25
C ALA A 818 5.14 10.29 -28.19
N VAL A 819 5.93 10.11 -29.25
CA VAL A 819 7.05 9.16 -29.33
C VAL A 819 8.30 9.94 -29.72
N VAL A 820 9.29 9.86 -28.87
CA VAL A 820 10.54 10.64 -28.99
C VAL A 820 11.72 9.73 -29.29
N TRP A 821 12.73 10.25 -30.01
CA TRP A 821 14.01 9.60 -30.18
C TRP A 821 14.91 9.80 -28.97
N VAL A 822 15.56 8.72 -28.56
CA VAL A 822 16.58 8.69 -27.50
C VAL A 822 17.86 8.17 -28.13
N HIS A 823 18.95 8.90 -27.90
CA HIS A 823 20.28 8.63 -28.48
C HIS A 823 21.22 8.19 -27.37
N GLY A 824 21.74 6.98 -27.44
CA GLY A 824 22.76 6.44 -26.53
C GLY A 824 24.14 6.41 -27.20
N LEU A 825 25.09 7.19 -26.71
CA LEU A 825 26.48 7.13 -27.18
C LEU A 825 27.27 6.20 -26.27
N GLN A 826 27.63 5.03 -26.79
CA GLN A 826 28.44 4.01 -26.11
C GLN A 826 29.90 4.37 -26.00
N ARG A 827 30.60 3.78 -25.02
CA ARG A 827 32.07 3.81 -24.96
C ARG A 827 32.65 3.23 -26.24
N GLY A 828 33.38 4.03 -27.01
CA GLY A 828 33.89 3.63 -28.31
C GLY A 828 33.25 4.35 -29.51
N GLY A 829 32.29 5.23 -29.26
CA GLY A 829 31.70 6.14 -30.26
C GLY A 829 30.58 5.50 -31.11
N LYS A 830 30.11 4.31 -30.79
CA LYS A 830 28.93 3.75 -31.40
C LYS A 830 27.68 4.38 -30.81
N THR A 831 26.72 4.78 -31.66
CA THR A 831 25.41 5.25 -31.25
C THR A 831 24.38 4.13 -31.32
N VAL A 832 23.46 4.13 -30.34
CA VAL A 832 22.25 3.31 -30.30
C VAL A 832 21.08 4.26 -30.24
N ASP A 833 20.29 4.33 -31.32
CA ASP A 833 19.13 5.19 -31.41
C ASP A 833 17.88 4.33 -31.22
N PHE A 834 16.99 4.73 -30.35
CA PHE A 834 15.75 4.00 -30.06
C PHE A 834 14.61 4.97 -29.74
N ARG A 835 13.40 4.48 -29.82
CA ARG A 835 12.19 5.30 -29.57
C ARG A 835 11.59 4.98 -28.22
N CYS A 836 11.14 6.03 -27.57
CA CYS A 836 10.35 5.94 -26.34
C CYS A 836 9.02 6.65 -26.48
N ARG A 837 7.97 6.06 -25.96
CA ARG A 837 6.69 6.72 -25.73
C ARG A 837 6.79 7.57 -24.48
N VAL A 838 6.43 8.84 -24.58
CA VAL A 838 6.34 9.74 -23.43
C VAL A 838 5.02 9.42 -22.69
N ARG A 839 5.13 8.93 -21.46
CA ARG A 839 3.99 8.47 -20.66
C ARG A 839 3.40 9.59 -19.80
N VAL A 840 3.02 10.65 -20.50
CA VAL A 840 2.17 11.73 -19.99
C VAL A 840 0.83 11.53 -20.68
N ASP A 841 -0.12 11.00 -19.94
CA ASP A 841 -1.32 10.40 -20.51
C ASP A 841 -2.50 11.39 -20.57
N THR A 842 -2.40 12.53 -19.85
CA THR A 842 -3.46 13.55 -19.83
C THR A 842 -2.89 14.96 -20.01
N PRO A 843 -3.69 15.92 -20.54
CA PRO A 843 -3.30 17.32 -20.66
C PRO A 843 -2.92 17.98 -19.33
N THR A 844 -3.60 17.61 -18.26
CA THR A 844 -3.33 18.12 -16.91
C THR A 844 -1.99 17.65 -16.39
N GLU A 845 -1.59 16.39 -16.66
CA GLU A 845 -0.25 15.91 -16.35
C GLU A 845 0.84 16.69 -17.11
N GLY A 846 0.59 17.07 -18.35
CA GLY A 846 1.49 17.94 -19.11
C GLY A 846 1.60 19.35 -18.49
N ALA A 847 0.51 19.88 -17.95
CA ALA A 847 0.53 21.12 -17.19
C ALA A 847 1.37 21.02 -15.92
N TYR A 848 1.33 19.87 -15.23
CA TYR A 848 2.21 19.63 -14.07
C TYR A 848 3.68 19.66 -14.45
N LEU A 849 4.08 18.95 -15.51
CA LEU A 849 5.46 19.00 -16.02
C LEU A 849 5.89 20.41 -16.41
N THR A 850 5.00 21.15 -17.09
CA THR A 850 5.27 22.53 -17.50
C THR A 850 5.52 23.46 -16.31
N ALA A 851 4.83 23.21 -15.17
CA ALA A 851 5.00 23.97 -13.95
C ALA A 851 6.21 23.52 -13.10
N GLY A 852 6.89 22.43 -13.47
CA GLY A 852 7.97 21.83 -12.69
C GLY A 852 7.50 20.84 -11.63
N GLY A 853 6.26 20.37 -11.74
CA GLY A 853 5.62 19.40 -10.85
C GLY A 853 4.25 19.87 -10.34
N ILE A 854 3.52 18.93 -9.71
CA ILE A 854 2.17 19.20 -9.21
C ILE A 854 2.17 20.20 -8.04
N LEU A 855 3.17 20.16 -7.15
CA LEU A 855 3.25 21.06 -5.99
C LEU A 855 3.42 22.52 -6.40
N PRO A 856 4.36 22.87 -7.31
CA PRO A 856 4.45 24.21 -7.88
C PRO A 856 3.18 24.63 -8.64
N TYR A 857 2.56 23.71 -9.41
CA TYR A 857 1.31 23.96 -10.11
C TYR A 857 0.17 24.35 -9.14
N VAL A 858 0.02 23.60 -8.05
CA VAL A 858 -0.99 23.88 -7.02
C VAL A 858 -0.68 25.19 -6.31
N LEU A 859 0.56 25.45 -5.93
CA LEU A 859 0.97 26.71 -5.31
C LEU A 859 0.60 27.92 -6.17
N GLU A 860 0.89 27.87 -7.47
CA GLU A 860 0.50 28.95 -8.42
C GLU A 860 -1.01 29.15 -8.49
N SER A 861 -1.80 28.08 -8.42
CA SER A 861 -3.27 28.16 -8.43
C SER A 861 -3.83 28.76 -7.13
N LEU A 862 -3.08 28.73 -6.04
CA LEU A 862 -3.45 29.29 -4.76
C LEU A 862 -2.96 30.73 -4.56
N LEU A 863 -2.01 31.23 -5.33
CA LEU A 863 -1.57 32.63 -5.30
C LEU A 863 -2.59 33.56 -5.94
#